data_155a3d422a9d60c4a12292f41ac0e506
#
_entry.id   155a3d422a9d60c4a12292f41ac0e506
#
_cell.length_a   1.000
_cell.length_b   1.000
_cell.length_c   1.000
_cell.angle_alpha   90.00
_cell.angle_beta   90.00
_cell.angle_gamma   90.00
#
_symmetry.space_group_name_H-M   'P 1'
#
loop_
_entity.id
_entity.type
_entity.pdbx_description
1 polymer ?
#
loop_
_entity_poly.entity_id
_entity_poly.type
_entity_poly.pdbx_seq_one_letter_code
_entity_poly.pdbx_strand_id
1 'polypeptide(L)'
;GWQGGMEGGLAMAELLTGKGNPSGKLVDTFAASADDYPSTANFHESFDYVNYTEDIYVGYRYFETFARDKVKYPFGFGLSYTRFQTESMGLAVQGTEATVIEKVTNVGGMSGRETIQVYVEAPQGKLGKPLRQLAAYAKTEELKPGASEELILKAELTELASYDDSGVTGHKSCYVLEAGDYIFYVGTDVRSAREVGRVTLAELQVVQTVTEALAPVQAFKRLRPFFFGENKHAIANWEDVPLRTIDLAERILRERPTQSEYMGDQGWKLADVYDKKITLEQFLTQLSDEDLICMTRGEGMCSPKVTPGTAAAFGGVTDGLQQFGIPVACCSDGPSGIRMDCGTMAYALPNGTLLACTFDPELVEELYEMEGMELRKNKIDSLLGPGINIHRNPLNGRNFEYFSEDPYLTGTMAAAQLKGMGKYGVTGTIKHFACNNQEFKRHDANAIVSERALREIYLKGFEIAVKQGGAYSIMSTYGPVNGLWTAGSYDLLTTILRKEWGYQGIVMTDWWAKINEEGEPGSGKQTIPMVRAQNDIYMVTADAASNSNKDNTAEGLADGRLTRAQLMRNAANICCFLLRSVAMERLLGREEEECTELHSPVSTEGAGDSGQVLARLELPEPKTGEEIELPLEKLSTKKGTGAVYQLRFTKIGRYELVFRMSSTLGPLAQLPISVFLNNTLQQTVTINGTEGKIVEQTVILAIRQDGEKYMKLYFGESGIDMSRMFLRYVGKNDIESFRNE
;
A
#
# COMPACT_ATOMS: atom_id res chain seq x y z
N GLY A 1 5.71 -20.95 5.13
CA GLY A 1 6.03 -20.14 3.95
C GLY A 1 4.79 -19.41 3.45
N TRP A 2 4.93 -18.12 3.26
CA TRP A 2 3.92 -17.28 2.65
C TRP A 2 4.07 -17.34 1.12
N GLN A 3 3.61 -16.33 0.39
CA GLN A 3 3.83 -16.25 -1.06
C GLN A 3 5.27 -15.86 -1.37
N GLY A 4 6.06 -16.81 -1.87
CA GLY A 4 7.52 -16.71 -2.01
C GLY A 4 8.03 -16.04 -3.28
N GLY A 5 7.14 -15.50 -4.12
CA GLY A 5 7.53 -14.99 -5.42
C GLY A 5 7.94 -16.10 -6.40
N MET A 6 8.64 -15.72 -7.46
CA MET A 6 9.00 -16.67 -8.54
C MET A 6 9.99 -17.77 -8.09
N GLU A 7 10.86 -17.49 -7.10
CA GLU A 7 11.85 -18.44 -6.58
C GLU A 7 11.34 -19.23 -5.37
N GLY A 8 10.11 -18.98 -4.91
CA GLY A 8 9.56 -19.56 -3.68
C GLY A 8 9.53 -21.09 -3.66
N GLY A 9 9.30 -21.73 -4.80
CA GLY A 9 9.32 -23.18 -4.93
C GLY A 9 10.72 -23.77 -4.74
N LEU A 10 11.73 -23.15 -5.30
CA LEU A 10 13.13 -23.55 -5.15
C LEU A 10 13.61 -23.37 -3.71
N ALA A 11 13.35 -22.20 -3.12
CA ALA A 11 13.67 -21.92 -1.72
C ALA A 11 13.02 -22.93 -0.75
N MET A 12 11.77 -23.31 -0.97
CA MET A 12 11.08 -24.33 -0.18
C MET A 12 11.75 -25.70 -0.33
N ALA A 13 12.14 -26.08 -1.53
CA ALA A 13 12.85 -27.36 -1.78
C ALA A 13 14.21 -27.39 -1.06
N GLU A 14 14.94 -26.30 -1.05
CA GLU A 14 16.23 -26.20 -0.35
C GLU A 14 16.08 -26.30 1.18
N LEU A 15 15.07 -25.66 1.75
CA LEU A 15 14.74 -25.79 3.16
C LEU A 15 14.35 -27.23 3.52
N LEU A 16 13.46 -27.87 2.75
CA LEU A 16 12.98 -29.23 3.03
C LEU A 16 14.09 -30.28 2.86
N THR A 17 15.08 -30.05 2.00
CA THR A 17 16.22 -30.95 1.80
C THR A 17 17.39 -30.66 2.74
N GLY A 18 17.31 -29.62 3.56
CA GLY A 18 18.38 -29.23 4.47
C GLY A 18 19.59 -28.58 3.78
N LYS A 19 19.46 -28.13 2.54
CA LYS A 19 20.49 -27.30 1.88
C LYS A 19 20.52 -25.90 2.47
N GLY A 20 19.34 -25.31 2.70
CA GLY A 20 19.15 -24.04 3.37
C GLY A 20 18.77 -24.25 4.83
N ASN A 21 19.16 -23.32 5.69
CA ASN A 21 18.74 -23.26 7.07
C ASN A 21 17.71 -22.15 7.27
N PRO A 22 16.47 -22.43 7.75
CA PRO A 22 15.48 -21.39 7.98
C PRO A 22 15.95 -20.43 9.09
N SER A 23 15.71 -19.13 8.87
CA SER A 23 16.01 -18.06 9.83
C SER A 23 14.90 -17.03 9.96
N GLY A 24 13.77 -17.27 9.30
CA GLY A 24 12.61 -16.39 9.37
C GLY A 24 11.92 -16.45 10.73
N LYS A 25 11.26 -15.33 11.10
CA LYS A 25 10.50 -15.18 12.34
C LYS A 25 9.04 -14.85 12.00
N LEU A 26 8.12 -15.28 12.86
CA LEU A 26 6.71 -14.88 12.72
C LEU A 26 6.55 -13.39 13.01
N VAL A 27 5.84 -12.72 12.13
CA VAL A 27 5.52 -11.29 12.23
C VAL A 27 4.15 -11.02 12.86
N ASP A 28 3.46 -12.10 13.20
CA ASP A 28 2.16 -12.11 13.83
C ASP A 28 2.11 -13.16 14.94
N THR A 29 1.30 -12.88 15.96
CA THR A 29 0.96 -13.85 16.99
C THR A 29 -0.04 -14.85 16.45
N PHE A 30 0.23 -16.15 16.61
CA PHE A 30 -0.71 -17.22 16.30
C PHE A 30 -1.41 -17.68 17.57
N ALA A 31 -2.67 -17.33 17.71
CA ALA A 31 -3.53 -17.80 18.79
C ALA A 31 -4.00 -19.25 18.55
N ALA A 32 -4.58 -19.86 19.56
CA ALA A 32 -5.13 -21.21 19.48
C ALA A 32 -6.42 -21.27 18.66
N SER A 33 -7.20 -20.16 18.67
CA SER A 33 -8.42 -19.98 17.89
C SER A 33 -8.48 -18.58 17.29
N ALA A 34 -9.20 -18.42 16.17
CA ALA A 34 -9.54 -17.11 15.62
C ALA A 34 -10.37 -16.27 16.60
N ASP A 35 -11.15 -16.90 17.47
CA ASP A 35 -11.96 -16.23 18.48
C ASP A 35 -11.14 -15.64 19.65
N ASP A 36 -9.87 -16.02 19.77
CA ASP A 36 -8.99 -15.50 20.83
C ASP A 36 -8.43 -14.11 20.50
N TYR A 37 -8.55 -13.64 19.27
CA TYR A 37 -8.09 -12.28 18.89
C TYR A 37 -9.09 -11.23 19.38
N PRO A 38 -8.60 -10.10 19.95
CA PRO A 38 -9.46 -9.08 20.54
C PRO A 38 -10.40 -8.42 19.53
N SER A 39 -9.99 -8.36 18.27
CA SER A 39 -10.76 -7.77 17.18
C SER A 39 -11.81 -8.68 16.57
N THR A 40 -11.84 -9.97 16.88
CA THR A 40 -12.76 -10.92 16.22
C THR A 40 -14.22 -10.65 16.58
N ALA A 41 -14.49 -10.22 17.82
CA ALA A 41 -15.84 -9.93 18.27
C ALA A 41 -16.52 -8.79 17.49
N ASN A 42 -15.75 -7.88 16.91
CA ASN A 42 -16.23 -6.75 16.13
C ASN A 42 -15.69 -6.70 14.69
N PHE A 43 -15.00 -7.73 14.24
CA PHE A 43 -14.61 -7.90 12.84
C PHE A 43 -15.86 -8.19 12.01
N HIS A 44 -16.13 -7.35 10.99
CA HIS A 44 -17.41 -7.36 10.26
C HIS A 44 -18.64 -7.05 11.16
N GLU A 45 -18.46 -6.21 12.17
CA GLU A 45 -19.48 -5.86 13.15
C GLU A 45 -20.78 -5.31 12.51
N SER A 46 -20.61 -4.49 11.47
CA SER A 46 -21.69 -3.83 10.75
C SER A 46 -21.36 -3.63 9.29
N PHE A 47 -22.38 -3.38 8.45
CA PHE A 47 -22.19 -2.92 7.08
C PHE A 47 -21.69 -1.47 7.01
N ASP A 48 -21.92 -0.68 8.05
CA ASP A 48 -21.72 0.77 8.05
C ASP A 48 -20.49 1.19 8.87
N TYR A 49 -20.09 0.40 9.87
CA TYR A 49 -18.98 0.75 10.75
C TYR A 49 -18.31 -0.46 11.39
N VAL A 50 -17.13 -0.21 11.94
CA VAL A 50 -16.38 -1.14 12.79
C VAL A 50 -15.67 -0.36 13.90
N ASN A 51 -15.92 -0.73 15.18
CA ASN A 51 -15.24 -0.13 16.32
C ASN A 51 -13.91 -0.83 16.59
N TYR A 52 -12.83 -0.07 16.72
CA TYR A 52 -11.51 -0.59 17.08
C TYR A 52 -11.34 -0.59 18.61
N THR A 53 -12.13 -1.46 19.24
CA THR A 53 -12.26 -1.49 20.70
C THR A 53 -11.03 -2.01 21.43
N GLU A 54 -10.19 -2.77 20.77
CA GLU A 54 -8.91 -3.23 21.29
C GLU A 54 -7.87 -2.11 21.44
N ASP A 55 -8.11 -0.96 20.81
CA ASP A 55 -7.28 0.23 20.89
C ASP A 55 -5.81 -0.05 20.48
N ILE A 56 -4.86 0.24 21.36
CA ILE A 56 -3.43 -0.03 21.12
C ILE A 56 -3.02 -1.49 21.33
N TYR A 57 -3.95 -2.35 21.76
CA TYR A 57 -3.67 -3.75 22.09
C TYR A 57 -3.96 -4.65 20.89
N VAL A 58 -3.11 -4.55 19.87
CA VAL A 58 -3.16 -5.38 18.66
C VAL A 58 -2.07 -6.45 18.74
N GLY A 59 -2.37 -7.68 18.30
CA GLY A 59 -1.41 -8.77 18.22
C GLY A 59 -0.76 -9.09 19.56
N TYR A 60 0.57 -9.26 19.58
CA TYR A 60 1.30 -9.60 20.82
C TYR A 60 1.12 -8.56 21.92
N ARG A 61 0.83 -7.28 21.61
CA ARG A 61 0.54 -6.25 22.61
C ARG A 61 -0.68 -6.63 23.44
N TYR A 62 -1.71 -7.21 22.80
CA TYR A 62 -2.86 -7.78 23.50
C TYR A 62 -2.51 -9.06 24.22
N PHE A 63 -1.95 -10.03 23.51
CA PHE A 63 -1.76 -11.37 24.04
C PHE A 63 -0.80 -11.37 25.25
N GLU A 64 0.32 -10.67 25.19
CA GLU A 64 1.26 -10.62 26.32
C GLU A 64 0.68 -9.86 27.53
N THR A 65 -0.28 -8.96 27.29
CA THR A 65 -0.91 -8.19 28.38
C THR A 65 -2.10 -8.92 29.01
N PHE A 66 -3.00 -9.53 28.22
CA PHE A 66 -4.29 -10.02 28.69
C PHE A 66 -4.51 -11.53 28.54
N ALA A 67 -3.92 -12.17 27.54
CA ALA A 67 -4.33 -13.51 27.09
C ALA A 67 -3.14 -14.41 26.70
N ARG A 68 -2.11 -14.40 27.51
CA ARG A 68 -0.85 -15.09 27.26
C ARG A 68 -1.01 -16.61 27.06
N ASP A 69 -1.96 -17.21 27.75
CA ASP A 69 -2.31 -18.62 27.68
C ASP A 69 -2.97 -19.03 26.37
N LYS A 70 -3.50 -18.08 25.60
CA LYS A 70 -4.16 -18.29 24.30
C LYS A 70 -3.20 -18.41 23.13
N VAL A 71 -1.94 -18.07 23.30
CA VAL A 71 -0.95 -18.05 22.22
C VAL A 71 -0.36 -19.43 21.97
N LYS A 72 -0.41 -19.85 20.71
CA LYS A 72 0.22 -21.09 20.24
C LYS A 72 1.64 -20.86 19.75
N TYR A 73 1.85 -19.81 18.95
CA TYR A 73 3.17 -19.36 18.51
C TYR A 73 3.27 -17.85 18.73
N PRO A 74 4.24 -17.37 19.51
CA PRO A 74 4.36 -15.95 19.81
C PRO A 74 4.94 -15.15 18.63
N PHE A 75 4.74 -13.85 18.66
CA PHE A 75 5.42 -12.92 17.77
C PHE A 75 6.94 -13.08 17.87
N GLY A 76 7.62 -13.07 16.74
CA GLY A 76 9.06 -13.26 16.66
C GLY A 76 9.53 -14.72 16.71
N PHE A 77 8.62 -15.69 16.91
CA PHE A 77 8.99 -17.10 16.95
C PHE A 77 9.53 -17.58 15.61
N GLY A 78 10.59 -18.40 15.65
CA GLY A 78 11.17 -19.05 14.47
C GLY A 78 11.89 -20.34 14.82
N LEU A 79 12.09 -21.18 13.81
CA LEU A 79 12.83 -22.46 13.93
C LEU A 79 14.09 -22.40 13.08
N SER A 80 15.11 -23.16 13.49
CA SER A 80 16.37 -23.31 12.78
C SER A 80 16.83 -24.77 12.86
N TYR A 81 17.61 -25.22 11.89
CA TYR A 81 18.29 -26.52 11.92
C TYR A 81 19.58 -26.49 12.73
N THR A 82 19.97 -25.31 13.23
CA THR A 82 21.09 -25.16 14.18
C THR A 82 20.58 -24.57 15.50
N ARG A 83 21.47 -24.33 16.44
CA ARG A 83 21.15 -23.74 17.73
C ARG A 83 22.07 -22.58 18.03
N PHE A 84 21.48 -21.51 18.55
CA PHE A 84 22.20 -20.31 18.96
C PHE A 84 22.15 -20.15 20.48
N GLN A 85 23.25 -19.68 21.03
CA GLN A 85 23.34 -19.19 22.40
C GLN A 85 23.49 -17.69 22.36
N THR A 86 22.69 -17.00 23.18
CA THR A 86 22.72 -15.56 23.30
C THR A 86 23.20 -15.14 24.67
N GLU A 87 24.03 -14.10 24.74
CA GLU A 87 24.59 -13.55 25.94
C GLU A 87 24.53 -12.02 25.91
N SER A 88 23.81 -11.44 26.88
CA SER A 88 23.71 -9.99 26.95
C SER A 88 24.97 -9.38 27.57
N MET A 89 25.52 -8.39 26.88
CA MET A 89 26.63 -7.57 27.34
C MET A 89 26.18 -6.36 28.16
N GLY A 90 24.85 -6.14 28.26
CA GLY A 90 24.21 -5.13 29.08
C GLY A 90 23.49 -4.05 28.31
N LEU A 91 22.93 -3.11 29.05
CA LEU A 91 22.21 -1.94 28.60
C LEU A 91 23.02 -0.67 28.91
N ALA A 92 23.29 0.15 27.92
CA ALA A 92 23.87 1.49 28.07
C ALA A 92 22.88 2.55 27.59
N VAL A 93 22.86 3.71 28.25
CA VAL A 93 21.95 4.81 27.88
C VAL A 93 22.76 6.09 27.73
N GLN A 94 22.58 6.77 26.61
CA GLN A 94 23.16 8.08 26.35
C GLN A 94 22.09 9.04 25.83
N GLY A 95 21.71 10.01 26.65
CA GLY A 95 20.57 10.89 26.33
C GLY A 95 19.28 10.09 26.27
N THR A 96 18.65 10.07 25.08
CA THR A 96 17.43 9.32 24.79
C THR A 96 17.68 7.97 24.09
N GLU A 97 18.92 7.70 23.66
CA GLU A 97 19.30 6.45 23.00
C GLU A 97 19.66 5.37 24.05
N ALA A 98 18.95 4.27 24.03
CA ALA A 98 19.28 3.06 24.77
C ALA A 98 19.93 2.05 23.81
N THR A 99 21.15 1.62 24.15
CA THR A 99 21.91 0.64 23.37
C THR A 99 22.02 -0.67 24.13
N VAL A 100 21.57 -1.77 23.52
CA VAL A 100 21.75 -3.13 23.99
C VAL A 100 22.77 -3.82 23.10
N ILE A 101 23.74 -4.52 23.74
CA ILE A 101 24.69 -5.36 23.01
C ILE A 101 24.41 -6.81 23.36
N GLU A 102 24.20 -7.65 22.35
CA GLU A 102 23.92 -9.06 22.49
C GLU A 102 24.90 -9.87 21.66
N LYS A 103 25.62 -10.78 22.30
CA LYS A 103 26.51 -11.72 21.62
C LYS A 103 25.74 -12.97 21.24
N VAL A 104 25.78 -13.33 19.98
CA VAL A 104 25.13 -14.52 19.41
C VAL A 104 26.20 -15.51 18.99
N THR A 105 26.13 -16.75 19.49
CA THR A 105 27.07 -17.84 19.15
C THR A 105 26.31 -19.00 18.53
N ASN A 106 26.71 -19.46 17.36
CA ASN A 106 26.20 -20.70 16.79
C ASN A 106 26.83 -21.91 17.50
N VAL A 107 26.05 -22.55 18.36
CA VAL A 107 26.48 -23.74 19.12
C VAL A 107 26.00 -25.07 18.53
N GLY A 108 25.35 -25.00 17.36
CA GLY A 108 24.87 -26.18 16.63
C GLY A 108 25.84 -26.65 15.55
N GLY A 109 25.38 -27.53 14.68
CA GLY A 109 26.18 -28.20 13.67
C GLY A 109 26.04 -27.69 12.24
N MET A 110 25.18 -26.72 11.99
CA MET A 110 24.92 -26.14 10.65
C MET A 110 25.10 -24.63 10.69
N SER A 111 25.57 -24.02 9.59
CA SER A 111 25.59 -22.56 9.45
C SER A 111 24.17 -21.98 9.48
N GLY A 112 24.01 -20.79 10.02
CA GLY A 112 22.70 -20.14 10.06
C GLY A 112 22.75 -18.73 10.60
N ARG A 113 21.61 -18.04 10.53
CA ARG A 113 21.39 -16.67 11.01
C ARG A 113 20.37 -16.68 12.15
N GLU A 114 20.52 -15.78 13.10
CA GLU A 114 19.57 -15.58 14.18
C GLU A 114 19.15 -14.12 14.27
N THR A 115 17.90 -13.88 14.68
CA THR A 115 17.37 -12.53 14.91
C THR A 115 17.23 -12.25 16.38
N ILE A 116 17.80 -11.13 16.84
CA ILE A 116 17.65 -10.61 18.19
C ILE A 116 16.63 -9.47 18.19
N GLN A 117 15.74 -9.50 19.17
CA GLN A 117 14.63 -8.56 19.33
C GLN A 117 14.69 -7.93 20.70
N VAL A 118 14.56 -6.61 20.75
CA VAL A 118 14.51 -5.82 21.99
C VAL A 118 13.08 -5.37 22.23
N TYR A 119 12.54 -5.70 23.38
CA TYR A 119 11.22 -5.30 23.81
C TYR A 119 11.31 -4.40 25.03
N VAL A 120 10.38 -3.47 25.17
CA VAL A 120 10.29 -2.60 26.33
C VAL A 120 8.94 -2.77 27.01
N GLU A 121 8.98 -2.83 28.33
CA GLU A 121 7.82 -2.67 29.21
C GLU A 121 7.88 -1.28 29.80
N ALA A 122 6.99 -0.40 29.34
CA ALA A 122 6.87 0.95 29.88
C ALA A 122 6.02 0.95 31.14
N PRO A 123 6.21 1.93 32.06
CA PRO A 123 5.39 2.04 33.27
C PRO A 123 3.92 2.21 32.89
N GLN A 124 3.02 1.53 33.60
CA GLN A 124 1.58 1.58 33.31
C GLN A 124 1.00 2.98 33.43
N GLY A 125 1.43 3.75 34.43
CA GLY A 125 1.08 5.13 34.62
C GLY A 125 -0.42 5.39 34.64
N LYS A 126 -0.82 6.57 34.13
CA LYS A 126 -2.22 6.95 34.01
C LYS A 126 -2.84 6.48 32.67
N LEU A 127 -2.00 6.25 31.64
CA LEU A 127 -2.49 5.93 30.30
C LEU A 127 -2.72 4.42 30.09
N GLY A 128 -2.05 3.54 30.86
CA GLY A 128 -2.02 2.12 30.58
C GLY A 128 -1.16 1.78 29.35
N LYS A 129 -0.40 0.71 29.40
CA LYS A 129 0.55 0.32 28.36
C LYS A 129 0.49 -1.18 28.11
N PRO A 130 0.85 -1.66 26.91
CA PRO A 130 1.13 -3.08 26.69
C PRO A 130 2.36 -3.50 27.50
N LEU A 131 2.39 -4.77 27.96
CA LEU A 131 3.54 -5.32 28.68
C LEU A 131 4.77 -5.52 27.81
N ARG A 132 4.61 -5.52 26.51
CA ARG A 132 5.70 -5.64 25.54
C ARG A 132 5.47 -4.74 24.35
N GLN A 133 6.50 -4.03 23.95
CA GLN A 133 6.55 -3.21 22.74
C GLN A 133 7.91 -3.43 22.09
N LEU A 134 7.93 -3.84 20.82
CA LEU A 134 9.17 -3.96 20.04
C LEU A 134 9.81 -2.59 19.87
N ALA A 135 11.08 -2.48 20.23
CA ALA A 135 11.83 -1.23 20.22
C ALA A 135 13.04 -1.26 19.28
N ALA A 136 13.63 -2.45 19.08
CA ALA A 136 14.70 -2.66 18.13
C ALA A 136 14.81 -4.14 17.75
N TYR A 137 15.42 -4.42 16.62
CA TYR A 137 15.79 -5.77 16.20
C TYR A 137 17.02 -5.71 15.28
N ALA A 138 17.77 -6.82 15.24
CA ALA A 138 18.87 -7.00 14.31
C ALA A 138 19.05 -8.49 14.02
N LYS A 139 19.59 -8.80 12.83
CA LYS A 139 19.86 -10.15 12.38
C LYS A 139 21.36 -10.34 12.21
N THR A 140 21.87 -11.52 12.63
CA THR A 140 23.29 -11.84 12.43
C THR A 140 23.62 -12.08 10.96
N GLU A 141 24.89 -11.96 10.62
CA GLU A 141 25.41 -12.61 9.44
C GLU A 141 25.28 -14.14 9.54
N GLU A 142 25.62 -14.86 8.46
CA GLU A 142 25.63 -16.32 8.51
C GLU A 142 26.76 -16.84 9.40
N LEU A 143 26.39 -17.32 10.58
CA LEU A 143 27.35 -17.86 11.55
C LEU A 143 27.64 -19.35 11.30
N LYS A 144 28.89 -19.69 11.03
CA LYS A 144 29.37 -21.08 11.00
C LYS A 144 29.31 -21.71 12.40
N PRO A 145 29.25 -23.06 12.51
CA PRO A 145 29.39 -23.73 13.80
C PRO A 145 30.58 -23.22 14.62
N GLY A 146 30.32 -22.77 15.86
CA GLY A 146 31.28 -22.18 16.76
C GLY A 146 31.62 -20.71 16.56
N ALA A 147 31.11 -20.07 15.50
CA ALA A 147 31.30 -18.64 15.27
C ALA A 147 30.34 -17.80 16.15
N SER A 148 30.76 -16.58 16.44
CA SER A 148 29.98 -15.60 17.22
C SER A 148 30.01 -14.23 16.55
N GLU A 149 28.96 -13.46 16.82
CA GLU A 149 28.82 -12.06 16.42
C GLU A 149 28.22 -11.24 17.56
N GLU A 150 28.63 -9.98 17.68
CA GLU A 150 28.04 -9.01 18.61
C GLU A 150 27.11 -8.08 17.84
N LEU A 151 25.81 -8.12 18.17
CA LEU A 151 24.81 -7.24 17.63
C LEU A 151 24.63 -6.02 18.53
N ILE A 152 24.62 -4.83 17.94
CA ILE A 152 24.36 -3.55 18.60
C ILE A 152 22.95 -3.11 18.23
N LEU A 153 22.04 -3.14 19.20
CA LEU A 153 20.63 -2.77 19.01
C LEU A 153 20.36 -1.43 19.71
N LYS A 154 19.88 -0.47 18.94
CA LYS A 154 19.59 0.89 19.42
C LYS A 154 18.10 1.14 19.44
N ALA A 155 17.61 1.64 20.57
CA ALA A 155 16.22 2.01 20.76
C ALA A 155 16.14 3.45 21.27
N GLU A 156 15.36 4.29 20.61
CA GLU A 156 15.08 5.65 21.04
C GLU A 156 13.94 5.65 22.07
N LEU A 157 14.19 6.14 23.29
CA LEU A 157 13.16 6.24 24.33
C LEU A 157 11.96 7.10 23.88
N THR A 158 12.22 8.13 23.11
CA THR A 158 11.17 9.02 22.59
C THR A 158 10.17 8.32 21.67
N GLU A 159 10.59 7.25 20.98
CA GLU A 159 9.71 6.42 20.14
C GLU A 159 8.77 5.51 20.97
N LEU A 160 9.04 5.38 22.28
CA LEU A 160 8.20 4.66 23.23
C LEU A 160 7.13 5.55 23.89
N ALA A 161 7.08 6.84 23.55
CA ALA A 161 6.13 7.78 24.10
C ALA A 161 4.70 7.40 23.74
N SER A 162 3.80 7.56 24.71
CA SER A 162 2.38 7.33 24.50
C SER A 162 1.64 8.65 24.28
N TYR A 163 0.62 8.61 23.43
CA TYR A 163 -0.20 9.76 23.14
C TYR A 163 -1.35 9.93 24.17
N ASP A 164 -1.40 11.07 24.82
CA ASP A 164 -2.49 11.42 25.74
C ASP A 164 -3.62 12.13 25.01
N ASP A 165 -4.61 11.37 24.53
CA ASP A 165 -5.81 11.88 23.88
C ASP A 165 -6.84 12.44 24.89
N SER A 166 -6.72 12.06 26.16
CA SER A 166 -7.68 12.36 27.22
C SER A 166 -7.30 13.58 28.09
N GLY A 167 -6.02 13.89 28.17
CA GLY A 167 -5.48 14.86 29.11
C GLY A 167 -5.32 14.33 30.54
N VAL A 168 -5.45 13.01 30.75
CA VAL A 168 -5.37 12.40 32.10
C VAL A 168 -3.99 12.58 32.73
N THR A 169 -2.94 12.76 31.95
CA THR A 169 -1.60 13.08 32.45
C THR A 169 -1.42 14.54 32.82
N GLY A 170 -2.34 15.42 32.39
CA GLY A 170 -2.24 16.86 32.41
C GLY A 170 -1.74 17.49 31.12
N HIS A 171 -1.44 16.66 30.08
CA HIS A 171 -0.84 17.07 28.81
C HIS A 171 -1.64 16.52 27.64
N LYS A 172 -2.89 16.99 27.47
CA LYS A 172 -3.73 16.57 26.34
C LYS A 172 -3.05 16.89 25.01
N SER A 173 -3.20 16.00 24.04
CA SER A 173 -2.61 16.08 22.69
C SER A 173 -1.08 16.15 22.70
N CYS A 174 -0.45 15.44 23.65
CA CYS A 174 0.99 15.32 23.73
C CYS A 174 1.43 13.85 23.69
N TYR A 175 2.58 13.61 23.11
CA TYR A 175 3.33 12.37 23.33
C TYR A 175 4.13 12.52 24.63
N VAL A 176 3.97 11.58 25.54
CA VAL A 176 4.58 11.64 26.87
C VAL A 176 5.29 10.33 27.22
N LEU A 177 6.41 10.45 27.93
CA LEU A 177 7.04 9.37 28.69
C LEU A 177 6.64 9.56 30.14
N GLU A 178 5.82 8.65 30.69
CA GLU A 178 5.40 8.73 32.09
C GLU A 178 6.53 8.32 33.02
N ALA A 179 6.54 8.87 34.23
CA ALA A 179 7.54 8.52 35.27
C ALA A 179 7.46 7.04 35.64
N GLY A 180 8.62 6.43 35.86
CA GLY A 180 8.75 5.02 36.25
C GLY A 180 9.86 4.30 35.51
N ASP A 181 9.88 2.97 35.62
CA ASP A 181 10.87 2.11 35.02
C ASP A 181 10.44 1.68 33.60
N TYR A 182 11.31 1.92 32.64
CA TYR A 182 11.27 1.35 31.30
C TYR A 182 12.20 0.15 31.27
N ILE A 183 11.64 -1.05 31.28
CA ILE A 183 12.38 -2.29 31.44
C ILE A 183 12.65 -2.89 30.08
N PHE A 184 13.92 -3.14 29.78
CA PHE A 184 14.37 -3.69 28.50
C PHE A 184 14.52 -5.20 28.59
N TYR A 185 13.95 -5.89 27.61
CA TYR A 185 14.00 -7.33 27.43
C TYR A 185 14.62 -7.68 26.09
N VAL A 186 15.49 -8.68 26.05
CA VAL A 186 16.16 -9.14 24.83
C VAL A 186 16.00 -10.64 24.67
N GLY A 187 15.70 -11.05 23.45
CA GLY A 187 15.54 -12.46 23.11
C GLY A 187 15.34 -12.69 21.62
N THR A 188 15.02 -13.91 21.25
CA THR A 188 14.78 -14.32 19.85
C THR A 188 13.29 -14.28 19.46
N ASP A 189 12.41 -14.02 20.42
CA ASP A 189 10.98 -13.79 20.29
C ASP A 189 10.44 -13.07 21.54
N VAL A 190 9.20 -12.63 21.53
CA VAL A 190 8.60 -11.84 22.62
C VAL A 190 8.53 -12.59 23.96
N ARG A 191 8.55 -13.92 23.95
CA ARG A 191 8.47 -14.77 25.17
C ARG A 191 9.79 -15.26 25.68
N SER A 192 10.75 -15.51 24.79
CA SER A 192 12.11 -15.87 25.17
C SER A 192 12.91 -14.67 25.70
N ALA A 193 12.41 -13.45 25.46
CA ALA A 193 13.06 -12.21 25.88
C ALA A 193 13.18 -12.11 27.41
N ARG A 194 14.42 -11.80 27.87
CA ARG A 194 14.82 -11.70 29.28
C ARG A 194 15.17 -10.26 29.61
N GLU A 195 14.89 -9.82 30.84
CA GLU A 195 15.31 -8.51 31.34
C GLU A 195 16.84 -8.37 31.30
N VAL A 196 17.30 -7.27 30.67
CA VAL A 196 18.73 -6.93 30.56
C VAL A 196 19.10 -5.63 31.26
N GLY A 197 18.08 -4.85 31.64
CA GLY A 197 18.25 -3.59 32.36
C GLY A 197 17.03 -2.71 32.30
N ARG A 198 17.11 -1.54 32.90
CA ARG A 198 16.03 -0.57 32.95
C ARG A 198 16.53 0.85 32.90
N VAL A 199 15.66 1.76 32.44
CA VAL A 199 15.84 3.20 32.50
C VAL A 199 14.73 3.78 33.36
N THR A 200 15.10 4.47 34.45
CA THR A 200 14.11 5.07 35.34
C THR A 200 13.95 6.57 35.04
N LEU A 201 12.76 6.99 34.74
CA LEU A 201 12.40 8.40 34.63
C LEU A 201 11.78 8.86 35.94
N ALA A 202 12.39 9.88 36.58
CA ALA A 202 11.92 10.39 37.87
C ALA A 202 10.60 11.17 37.73
N GLU A 203 10.36 11.80 36.59
CA GLU A 203 9.18 12.59 36.29
C GLU A 203 8.70 12.39 34.87
N LEU A 204 7.45 12.75 34.61
CA LEU A 204 6.87 12.72 33.27
C LEU A 204 7.62 13.69 32.35
N GLN A 205 7.92 13.25 31.13
CA GLN A 205 8.54 14.04 30.08
C GLN A 205 7.57 14.20 28.90
N VAL A 206 7.33 15.44 28.47
CA VAL A 206 6.62 15.73 27.22
C VAL A 206 7.63 15.65 26.07
N VAL A 207 7.46 14.66 25.21
CA VAL A 207 8.31 14.44 24.05
C VAL A 207 7.93 15.35 22.90
N GLN A 208 6.62 15.46 22.64
CA GLN A 208 6.10 16.28 21.56
C GLN A 208 4.69 16.77 21.91
N THR A 209 4.45 18.05 21.64
CA THR A 209 3.10 18.62 21.68
C THR A 209 2.59 18.73 20.25
N VAL A 210 1.42 18.17 19.99
CA VAL A 210 0.74 18.22 18.69
C VAL A 210 -0.67 18.79 18.87
N THR A 211 -1.50 18.71 17.84
CA THR A 211 -2.86 19.20 17.86
C THR A 211 -3.84 18.03 17.88
N GLU A 212 -4.94 18.12 18.63
CA GLU A 212 -6.03 17.16 18.51
C GLU A 212 -6.45 17.04 17.04
N ALA A 213 -6.39 15.81 16.49
CA ALA A 213 -6.71 15.53 15.10
C ALA A 213 -7.27 14.11 14.96
N LEU A 214 -8.34 13.95 14.22
CA LEU A 214 -9.01 12.65 13.99
C LEU A 214 -9.63 12.01 15.25
N ALA A 215 -9.84 12.72 16.34
CA ALA A 215 -10.60 12.18 17.44
C ALA A 215 -12.02 11.80 16.97
N PRO A 216 -12.59 10.67 17.42
CA PRO A 216 -13.89 10.20 16.96
C PRO A 216 -15.02 11.15 17.37
N VAL A 217 -16.08 11.19 16.56
CA VAL A 217 -17.32 11.89 16.86
C VAL A 217 -18.39 10.94 17.41
N GLN A 218 -18.22 9.65 17.21
CA GLN A 218 -19.11 8.59 17.71
C GLN A 218 -18.53 7.97 18.98
N ALA A 219 -19.35 7.90 20.02
CA ALA A 219 -18.95 7.35 21.31
C ALA A 219 -18.79 5.81 21.23
N PHE A 220 -17.70 5.31 21.76
CA PHE A 220 -17.46 3.89 21.98
C PHE A 220 -16.49 3.69 23.15
N LYS A 221 -16.30 2.43 23.56
CA LYS A 221 -15.37 2.07 24.63
C LYS A 221 -14.14 1.39 24.07
N ARG A 222 -13.00 1.65 24.71
CA ARG A 222 -11.73 0.98 24.41
C ARG A 222 -11.25 0.13 25.57
N LEU A 223 -10.47 -0.88 25.22
CA LEU A 223 -9.81 -1.78 26.16
C LEU A 223 -8.76 -1.03 26.97
N ARG A 224 -8.71 -1.31 28.29
CA ARG A 224 -7.70 -0.82 29.20
C ARG A 224 -7.23 -1.92 30.15
N PRO A 225 -5.93 -2.03 30.47
CA PRO A 225 -5.45 -3.00 31.45
C PRO A 225 -5.77 -2.56 32.88
N PHE A 226 -6.17 -3.54 33.68
CA PHE A 226 -6.29 -3.39 35.11
C PHE A 226 -5.46 -4.49 35.79
N PHE A 227 -4.46 -4.11 36.57
CA PHE A 227 -3.61 -5.04 37.29
C PHE A 227 -4.05 -5.14 38.74
N PHE A 228 -4.26 -6.35 39.25
CA PHE A 228 -4.66 -6.62 40.63
C PHE A 228 -3.53 -7.28 41.39
N GLY A 229 -3.04 -6.61 42.44
CA GLY A 229 -1.93 -7.11 43.29
C GLY A 229 -0.62 -7.26 42.51
N GLU A 230 0.14 -8.31 42.81
CA GLU A 230 1.40 -8.65 42.14
C GLU A 230 1.20 -9.45 40.84
N ASN A 231 -0.03 -9.62 40.38
CA ASN A 231 -0.30 -10.35 39.16
C ASN A 231 0.28 -9.64 37.94
N LYS A 232 1.10 -10.37 37.18
CA LYS A 232 1.70 -9.88 35.91
C LYS A 232 0.74 -9.91 34.72
N HIS A 233 -0.52 -10.34 34.90
CA HIS A 233 -1.53 -10.37 33.84
C HIS A 233 -2.62 -9.34 34.14
N ALA A 234 -2.90 -8.54 33.15
CA ALA A 234 -3.99 -7.57 33.25
C ALA A 234 -5.36 -8.25 33.10
N ILE A 235 -6.32 -7.74 33.84
CA ILE A 235 -7.74 -8.01 33.57
C ILE A 235 -8.22 -6.94 32.60
N ALA A 236 -9.00 -7.34 31.61
CA ALA A 236 -9.63 -6.42 30.67
C ALA A 236 -10.62 -5.51 31.40
N ASN A 237 -10.41 -4.22 31.26
CA ASN A 237 -11.33 -3.17 31.70
C ASN A 237 -11.67 -2.28 30.51
N TRP A 238 -12.68 -1.44 30.64
CA TRP A 238 -13.19 -0.60 29.55
C TRP A 238 -13.28 0.84 30.00
N GLU A 239 -12.82 1.76 29.15
CA GLU A 239 -12.98 3.20 29.35
C GLU A 239 -13.64 3.84 28.14
N ASP A 240 -14.29 4.97 28.35
CA ASP A 240 -14.87 5.75 27.27
C ASP A 240 -13.75 6.43 26.46
N VAL A 241 -13.85 6.37 25.14
CA VAL A 241 -12.88 7.04 24.26
C VAL A 241 -13.18 8.55 24.24
N PRO A 242 -12.15 9.41 24.37
CA PRO A 242 -12.33 10.85 24.23
C PRO A 242 -12.86 11.21 22.84
N LEU A 243 -13.91 12.04 22.82
CA LEU A 243 -14.50 12.54 21.59
C LEU A 243 -13.84 13.83 21.13
N ARG A 244 -14.02 14.16 19.87
CA ARG A 244 -13.53 15.40 19.25
C ARG A 244 -14.07 16.62 19.98
N THR A 245 -13.17 17.56 20.30
CA THR A 245 -13.49 18.80 20.98
C THR A 245 -13.28 20.04 20.12
N ILE A 246 -12.66 19.90 18.95
CA ILE A 246 -12.40 21.00 18.02
C ILE A 246 -13.51 21.13 16.97
N ASP A 247 -13.69 22.34 16.47
CA ASP A 247 -14.48 22.60 15.28
C ASP A 247 -13.59 22.45 14.04
N LEU A 248 -13.82 21.38 13.27
CA LEU A 248 -13.02 21.07 12.08
C LEU A 248 -13.29 22.07 10.94
N ALA A 249 -14.53 22.54 10.79
CA ALA A 249 -14.88 23.51 9.76
C ALA A 249 -14.20 24.85 10.02
N GLU A 250 -14.17 25.31 11.27
CA GLU A 250 -13.45 26.52 11.68
C GLU A 250 -11.94 26.37 11.43
N ARG A 251 -11.35 25.21 11.77
CA ARG A 251 -9.92 24.93 11.48
C ARG A 251 -9.62 25.05 9.98
N ILE A 252 -10.42 24.40 9.14
CA ILE A 252 -10.26 24.43 7.69
C ILE A 252 -10.35 25.86 7.15
N LEU A 253 -11.33 26.63 7.64
CA LEU A 253 -11.53 28.00 7.19
C LEU A 253 -10.38 28.92 7.62
N ARG A 254 -9.93 28.82 8.87
CA ARG A 254 -8.81 29.63 9.40
C ARG A 254 -7.50 29.35 8.67
N GLU A 255 -7.26 28.11 8.28
CA GLU A 255 -6.00 27.67 7.66
C GLU A 255 -6.04 27.68 6.14
N ARG A 256 -7.13 28.18 5.56
CA ARG A 256 -7.37 28.21 4.12
C ARG A 256 -6.43 29.22 3.45
N PRO A 257 -5.60 28.79 2.47
CA PRO A 257 -4.83 29.72 1.69
C PRO A 257 -5.73 30.54 0.76
N THR A 258 -5.53 31.85 0.73
CA THR A 258 -6.37 32.79 -0.02
C THR A 258 -5.59 33.61 -1.02
N GLN A 259 -4.28 33.78 -0.80
CA GLN A 259 -3.42 34.57 -1.70
C GLN A 259 -2.98 33.75 -2.90
N SER A 260 -3.26 34.24 -4.07
CA SER A 260 -2.82 33.68 -5.35
C SER A 260 -2.79 34.76 -6.42
N GLU A 261 -1.87 34.60 -7.36
CA GLU A 261 -1.74 35.49 -8.50
C GLU A 261 -1.88 34.70 -9.80
N TYR A 262 -2.45 35.31 -10.82
CA TYR A 262 -2.46 34.76 -12.18
C TYR A 262 -1.86 35.80 -13.12
N MET A 263 -0.72 35.46 -13.72
CA MET A 263 0.03 36.35 -14.60
C MET A 263 -0.19 36.07 -16.10
N GLY A 264 -0.95 35.05 -16.43
CA GLY A 264 -1.03 34.51 -17.78
C GLY A 264 0.26 33.79 -18.19
N ASP A 265 0.26 33.21 -19.39
CA ASP A 265 1.43 32.47 -19.90
C ASP A 265 2.65 33.37 -20.04
N GLN A 266 3.68 33.07 -19.29
CA GLN A 266 4.98 33.78 -19.28
C GLN A 266 6.02 33.07 -20.15
N GLY A 267 5.66 31.96 -20.79
CA GLY A 267 6.57 31.12 -21.57
C GLY A 267 7.50 30.25 -20.73
N TRP A 268 7.33 30.21 -19.42
CA TRP A 268 8.16 29.39 -18.53
C TRP A 268 7.82 27.91 -18.67
N LYS A 269 8.83 27.06 -18.50
CA LYS A 269 8.68 25.62 -18.50
C LYS A 269 9.06 25.06 -17.11
N LEU A 270 8.53 23.88 -16.75
CA LEU A 270 8.91 23.25 -15.49
C LEU A 270 10.42 22.94 -15.43
N ALA A 271 11.08 22.81 -16.60
CA ALA A 271 12.53 22.74 -16.74
C ALA A 271 13.25 23.97 -16.17
N ASP A 272 12.65 25.16 -16.24
CA ASP A 272 13.27 26.38 -15.69
C ASP A 272 13.26 26.36 -14.16
N VAL A 273 12.27 25.70 -13.55
CA VAL A 273 12.26 25.43 -12.11
C VAL A 273 13.31 24.37 -11.74
N TYR A 274 13.41 23.30 -12.53
CA TYR A 274 14.41 22.24 -12.37
C TYR A 274 15.84 22.81 -12.42
N ASP A 275 16.09 23.68 -13.39
CA ASP A 275 17.38 24.40 -13.57
C ASP A 275 17.56 25.58 -12.60
N LYS A 276 16.60 25.82 -11.68
CA LYS A 276 16.64 26.93 -10.68
C LYS A 276 16.73 28.34 -11.28
N LYS A 277 16.20 28.55 -12.49
CA LYS A 277 16.10 29.86 -13.14
C LYS A 277 14.95 30.68 -12.57
N ILE A 278 13.88 30.01 -12.17
CA ILE A 278 12.68 30.57 -11.51
C ILE A 278 12.27 29.69 -10.35
N THR A 279 11.45 30.22 -9.44
CA THR A 279 10.87 29.44 -8.34
C THR A 279 9.63 28.67 -8.83
N LEU A 280 9.26 27.59 -8.12
CA LEU A 280 8.03 26.86 -8.40
C LEU A 280 6.79 27.78 -8.23
N GLU A 281 6.79 28.64 -7.24
CA GLU A 281 5.71 29.61 -7.02
C GLU A 281 5.52 30.52 -8.24
N GLN A 282 6.62 31.08 -8.80
CA GLN A 282 6.56 31.86 -10.03
C GLN A 282 5.99 31.04 -11.18
N PHE A 283 6.48 29.81 -11.39
CA PHE A 283 5.98 28.93 -12.45
C PHE A 283 4.47 28.72 -12.36
N LEU A 284 3.94 28.49 -11.16
CA LEU A 284 2.52 28.21 -10.96
C LEU A 284 1.62 29.42 -11.23
N THR A 285 2.13 30.66 -11.19
CA THR A 285 1.31 31.86 -11.48
C THR A 285 0.85 31.94 -12.92
N GLN A 286 1.51 31.25 -13.85
CA GLN A 286 1.15 31.28 -15.27
C GLN A 286 0.08 30.22 -15.65
N LEU A 287 -0.15 29.20 -14.80
CA LEU A 287 -1.15 28.17 -15.08
C LEU A 287 -2.56 28.73 -14.90
N SER A 288 -3.44 28.47 -15.85
CA SER A 288 -4.86 28.85 -15.75
C SER A 288 -5.58 28.06 -14.68
N ASP A 289 -6.79 28.48 -14.32
CA ASP A 289 -7.64 27.70 -13.40
C ASP A 289 -7.98 26.33 -13.97
N GLU A 290 -8.18 26.24 -15.29
CA GLU A 290 -8.43 24.97 -15.98
C GLU A 290 -7.20 24.04 -15.90
N ASP A 291 -5.99 24.54 -16.12
CA ASP A 291 -4.76 23.78 -15.97
C ASP A 291 -4.60 23.23 -14.54
N LEU A 292 -4.81 24.10 -13.54
CA LEU A 292 -4.73 23.70 -12.14
C LEU A 292 -5.76 22.64 -11.76
N ILE A 293 -6.99 22.74 -12.28
CA ILE A 293 -8.04 21.75 -12.09
C ILE A 293 -7.66 20.42 -12.78
N CYS A 294 -7.17 20.47 -14.02
CA CYS A 294 -6.76 19.27 -14.76
C CYS A 294 -5.63 18.52 -14.05
N MET A 295 -4.70 19.22 -13.39
CA MET A 295 -3.62 18.59 -12.62
C MET A 295 -4.13 17.70 -11.48
N THR A 296 -5.32 17.99 -10.92
CA THR A 296 -5.88 17.17 -9.85
C THR A 296 -6.48 15.83 -10.33
N ARG A 297 -6.44 15.55 -11.63
CA ARG A 297 -7.03 14.37 -12.26
C ARG A 297 -5.97 13.43 -12.78
N GLY A 298 -5.91 12.21 -12.25
CA GLY A 298 -5.13 11.11 -12.81
C GLY A 298 -5.91 10.34 -13.87
N GLU A 299 -5.26 9.96 -14.96
CA GLU A 299 -5.87 9.12 -16.00
C GLU A 299 -5.56 7.65 -15.73
N GLY A 300 -6.62 6.83 -15.78
CA GLY A 300 -6.55 5.44 -15.38
C GLY A 300 -6.05 4.49 -16.42
N MET A 301 -6.11 3.26 -15.95
CA MET A 301 -5.70 2.02 -16.59
C MET A 301 -5.85 2.11 -18.10
N CYS A 302 -4.73 1.99 -18.83
CA CYS A 302 -4.62 2.10 -20.28
C CYS A 302 -4.53 3.53 -20.84
N SER A 303 -4.08 4.51 -20.06
CA SER A 303 -3.71 5.78 -20.66
C SER A 303 -2.62 5.55 -21.73
N PRO A 304 -2.82 6.01 -22.98
CA PRO A 304 -1.81 5.84 -24.03
C PRO A 304 -0.58 6.74 -23.82
N LYS A 305 -0.57 7.56 -22.78
CA LYS A 305 0.47 8.54 -22.47
C LYS A 305 1.63 7.93 -21.68
N VAL A 306 1.45 6.70 -21.14
CA VAL A 306 2.43 5.99 -20.32
C VAL A 306 2.61 4.55 -20.81
N THR A 307 3.52 3.82 -20.16
CA THR A 307 3.82 2.42 -20.50
C THR A 307 2.55 1.56 -20.49
N PRO A 308 2.27 0.81 -21.56
CA PRO A 308 1.08 -0.05 -21.64
C PRO A 308 1.01 -1.05 -20.48
N GLY A 309 -0.21 -1.29 -19.99
CA GLY A 309 -0.46 -2.25 -18.90
C GLY A 309 -0.23 -1.72 -17.51
N THR A 310 0.20 -0.47 -17.36
CA THR A 310 0.37 0.20 -16.06
C THR A 310 -0.95 0.76 -15.50
N ALA A 311 -0.93 1.14 -14.23
CA ALA A 311 -2.15 1.45 -13.49
C ALA A 311 -2.71 2.85 -13.78
N ALA A 312 -1.87 3.86 -13.96
CA ALA A 312 -2.32 5.23 -14.22
C ALA A 312 -1.21 6.17 -14.71
N ALA A 313 -1.66 7.29 -15.29
CA ALA A 313 -0.87 8.45 -15.67
C ALA A 313 -1.31 9.68 -14.88
N PHE A 314 -0.39 10.56 -14.50
CA PHE A 314 -0.72 11.81 -13.83
C PHE A 314 0.32 12.90 -14.15
N GLY A 315 0.05 14.14 -13.73
CA GLY A 315 0.90 15.30 -14.05
C GLY A 315 0.50 15.93 -15.39
N GLY A 316 1.36 15.89 -16.38
CA GLY A 316 1.16 16.50 -17.71
C GLY A 316 0.17 15.75 -18.61
N VAL A 317 -0.98 15.34 -18.08
CA VAL A 317 -1.95 14.48 -18.79
C VAL A 317 -2.78 15.20 -19.85
N THR A 318 -2.68 16.52 -19.98
CA THR A 318 -3.36 17.31 -21.06
C THR A 318 -2.34 18.02 -21.94
N ASP A 319 -2.72 18.33 -23.19
CA ASP A 319 -1.88 19.06 -24.12
C ASP A 319 -1.48 20.44 -23.55
N GLY A 320 -2.43 21.12 -22.86
CA GLY A 320 -2.17 22.39 -22.18
C GLY A 320 -1.05 22.28 -21.14
N LEU A 321 -1.11 21.28 -20.27
CA LEU A 321 -0.09 21.04 -19.25
C LEU A 321 1.29 20.67 -19.87
N GLN A 322 1.28 19.88 -20.96
CA GLN A 322 2.51 19.52 -21.67
C GLN A 322 3.18 20.75 -22.32
N GLN A 323 2.39 21.75 -22.77
CA GLN A 323 2.94 23.00 -23.27
C GLN A 323 3.79 23.75 -22.25
N PHE A 324 3.49 23.61 -20.95
CA PHE A 324 4.32 24.15 -19.87
C PHE A 324 5.53 23.25 -19.50
N GLY A 325 5.76 22.18 -20.24
CA GLY A 325 6.84 21.22 -19.97
C GLY A 325 6.61 20.41 -18.69
N ILE A 326 5.35 20.16 -18.33
CA ILE A 326 4.98 19.28 -17.22
C ILE A 326 4.99 17.85 -17.75
N PRO A 327 5.88 16.96 -17.23
CA PRO A 327 5.97 15.58 -17.72
C PRO A 327 4.77 14.75 -17.26
N VAL A 328 4.51 13.68 -17.99
CA VAL A 328 3.56 12.63 -17.57
C VAL A 328 4.32 11.61 -16.73
N ALA A 329 3.89 11.41 -15.50
CA ALA A 329 4.39 10.35 -14.64
C ALA A 329 3.49 9.11 -14.72
N CYS A 330 4.13 7.95 -14.55
CA CYS A 330 3.50 6.63 -14.61
C CYS A 330 3.52 5.96 -13.25
N CYS A 331 2.42 5.34 -12.84
CA CYS A 331 2.42 4.41 -11.72
C CYS A 331 1.91 3.03 -12.12
N SER A 332 2.47 1.99 -11.50
CA SER A 332 2.05 0.60 -11.70
C SER A 332 1.69 -0.07 -10.40
N ASP A 333 0.68 -0.93 -10.44
CA ASP A 333 0.32 -1.75 -9.27
C ASP A 333 1.36 -2.87 -9.08
N GLY A 334 1.36 -3.47 -7.90
CA GLY A 334 2.17 -4.63 -7.59
C GLY A 334 3.06 -4.50 -6.37
N PRO A 335 2.53 -4.56 -5.12
CA PRO A 335 3.35 -4.57 -3.91
C PRO A 335 4.32 -5.75 -3.81
N SER A 336 4.11 -6.80 -4.62
CA SER A 336 4.98 -7.98 -4.72
C SER A 336 5.58 -8.13 -6.14
N GLY A 337 6.07 -7.03 -6.72
CA GLY A 337 6.57 -6.95 -8.09
C GLY A 337 5.60 -6.23 -9.03
N ILE A 338 6.12 -5.69 -10.13
CA ILE A 338 5.35 -4.88 -11.08
C ILE A 338 4.23 -5.70 -11.71
N ARG A 339 3.00 -5.17 -11.66
CA ARG A 339 1.86 -5.72 -12.39
C ARG A 339 1.72 -5.04 -13.74
N MET A 340 1.83 -5.84 -14.81
CA MET A 340 1.71 -5.39 -16.19
C MET A 340 0.51 -6.04 -16.86
N ASP A 341 -0.60 -5.28 -17.02
CA ASP A 341 -1.86 -5.78 -17.60
C ASP A 341 -1.85 -5.78 -19.15
N CYS A 342 -0.68 -5.94 -19.77
CA CYS A 342 -0.52 -5.98 -21.24
C CYS A 342 0.14 -7.26 -21.75
N GLY A 343 0.40 -8.23 -20.86
CA GLY A 343 1.13 -9.45 -21.18
C GLY A 343 2.66 -9.33 -21.11
N THR A 344 3.20 -8.14 -20.80
CA THR A 344 4.61 -8.00 -20.44
C THR A 344 4.82 -8.68 -19.09
N MET A 345 5.92 -9.40 -18.94
CA MET A 345 6.27 -10.07 -17.69
C MET A 345 7.23 -9.21 -16.87
N ALA A 346 7.08 -9.30 -15.57
CA ALA A 346 7.94 -8.67 -14.57
C ALA A 346 8.28 -9.68 -13.47
N TYR A 347 9.27 -9.37 -12.65
CA TYR A 347 9.63 -10.25 -11.54
C TYR A 347 8.52 -10.29 -10.49
N ALA A 348 8.19 -11.51 -10.01
CA ALA A 348 7.32 -11.68 -8.85
C ALA A 348 8.18 -11.82 -7.60
N LEU A 349 8.10 -10.83 -6.72
CA LEU A 349 8.81 -10.77 -5.44
C LEU A 349 8.05 -11.53 -4.34
N PRO A 350 8.71 -11.90 -3.24
CA PRO A 350 8.02 -12.34 -2.05
C PRO A 350 7.02 -11.28 -1.55
N ASN A 351 5.90 -11.74 -0.98
CA ASN A 351 4.91 -10.80 -0.44
C ASN A 351 5.41 -10.08 0.83
N GLY A 352 4.73 -8.98 1.20
CA GLY A 352 5.11 -8.13 2.34
C GLY A 352 5.26 -8.89 3.65
N THR A 353 4.32 -9.79 3.97
CA THR A 353 4.39 -10.64 5.16
C THR A 353 5.65 -11.50 5.20
N LEU A 354 6.01 -12.12 4.06
CA LEU A 354 7.23 -12.95 3.99
C LEU A 354 8.50 -12.09 4.10
N LEU A 355 8.52 -10.93 3.46
CA LEU A 355 9.65 -9.99 3.58
C LEU A 355 9.86 -9.55 5.02
N ALA A 356 8.79 -9.21 5.74
CA ALA A 356 8.88 -8.85 7.16
C ALA A 356 9.36 -10.01 8.04
N CYS A 357 9.04 -11.27 7.69
CA CYS A 357 9.55 -12.45 8.39
C CYS A 357 11.09 -12.56 8.37
N THR A 358 11.75 -11.85 7.47
CA THR A 358 13.22 -11.82 7.44
C THR A 358 13.80 -11.09 8.66
N PHE A 359 13.12 -10.09 9.21
CA PHE A 359 13.65 -9.14 10.20
C PHE A 359 15.00 -8.55 9.74
N ASP A 360 15.13 -8.31 8.44
CA ASP A 360 16.36 -7.92 7.77
C ASP A 360 16.07 -6.77 6.78
N PRO A 361 16.05 -5.52 7.26
CA PRO A 361 15.78 -4.37 6.40
C PRO A 361 16.83 -4.17 5.30
N GLU A 362 18.09 -4.57 5.55
CA GLU A 362 19.17 -4.43 4.57
C GLU A 362 18.95 -5.35 3.37
N LEU A 363 18.55 -6.61 3.62
CA LEU A 363 18.16 -7.54 2.55
C LEU A 363 16.96 -7.02 1.76
N VAL A 364 15.97 -6.42 2.44
CA VAL A 364 14.79 -5.87 1.78
C VAL A 364 15.16 -4.65 0.94
N GLU A 365 16.06 -3.78 1.40
CA GLU A 365 16.57 -2.65 0.64
C GLU A 365 17.29 -3.13 -0.62
N GLU A 366 18.18 -4.13 -0.52
CA GLU A 366 18.90 -4.72 -1.66
C GLU A 366 17.94 -5.32 -2.70
N LEU A 367 16.91 -6.05 -2.25
CA LEU A 367 15.90 -6.61 -3.15
C LEU A 367 15.14 -5.51 -3.91
N TYR A 368 14.82 -4.41 -3.23
CA TYR A 368 14.09 -3.29 -3.83
C TYR A 368 14.98 -2.32 -4.63
N GLU A 369 16.29 -2.45 -4.58
CA GLU A 369 17.18 -1.87 -5.59
C GLU A 369 16.93 -2.51 -6.95
N MET A 370 16.83 -3.85 -7.01
CA MET A 370 16.51 -4.58 -8.25
C MET A 370 15.12 -4.22 -8.78
N GLU A 371 14.14 -4.10 -7.89
CA GLU A 371 12.79 -3.63 -8.25
C GLU A 371 12.82 -2.19 -8.80
N GLY A 372 13.62 -1.30 -8.18
CA GLY A 372 13.85 0.06 -8.65
C GLY A 372 14.41 0.12 -10.06
N MET A 373 15.38 -0.75 -10.39
CA MET A 373 15.92 -0.89 -11.75
C MET A 373 14.83 -1.34 -12.74
N GLU A 374 14.00 -2.33 -12.36
CA GLU A 374 12.94 -2.85 -13.23
C GLU A 374 11.86 -1.79 -13.48
N LEU A 375 11.47 -1.02 -12.46
CA LEU A 375 10.55 0.12 -12.56
C LEU A 375 11.09 1.17 -13.55
N ARG A 376 12.34 1.60 -13.38
CA ARG A 376 12.98 2.58 -14.25
C ARG A 376 13.06 2.10 -15.70
N LYS A 377 13.46 0.84 -15.92
CA LYS A 377 13.50 0.21 -17.25
C LYS A 377 12.15 0.22 -17.94
N ASN A 378 11.07 0.01 -17.20
CA ASN A 378 9.71 0.04 -17.71
C ASN A 378 9.09 1.46 -17.74
N LYS A 379 9.88 2.50 -17.46
CA LYS A 379 9.44 3.92 -17.42
C LYS A 379 8.29 4.16 -16.43
N ILE A 380 8.34 3.48 -15.30
CA ILE A 380 7.41 3.62 -14.19
C ILE A 380 8.06 4.49 -13.12
N ASP A 381 7.39 5.55 -12.70
CA ASP A 381 7.91 6.54 -11.76
C ASP A 381 7.57 6.19 -10.30
N SER A 382 6.48 5.45 -10.10
CA SER A 382 6.04 5.01 -8.77
C SER A 382 5.38 3.64 -8.80
N LEU A 383 5.81 2.75 -7.89
CA LEU A 383 5.11 1.50 -7.58
C LEU A 383 3.97 1.78 -6.61
N LEU A 384 2.77 1.23 -6.82
CA LEU A 384 1.66 1.30 -5.85
C LEU A 384 1.88 0.27 -4.73
N GLY A 385 2.83 0.54 -3.90
CA GLY A 385 3.33 -0.24 -2.78
C GLY A 385 4.49 0.51 -2.07
N PRO A 386 4.89 0.03 -0.88
CA PRO A 386 4.33 -1.07 -0.12
C PRO A 386 2.95 -0.80 0.48
N GLY A 387 2.18 -1.88 0.69
CA GLY A 387 1.03 -1.86 1.58
C GLY A 387 1.51 -1.98 3.03
N ILE A 388 1.08 -1.06 3.91
CA ILE A 388 1.62 -0.98 5.28
C ILE A 388 0.54 -0.83 6.36
N ASN A 389 -0.67 -1.30 6.08
CA ASN A 389 -1.69 -1.39 7.11
C ASN A 389 -1.34 -2.51 8.11
N ILE A 390 -1.75 -2.32 9.36
CA ILE A 390 -1.48 -3.27 10.44
C ILE A 390 -2.34 -4.54 10.29
N HIS A 391 -1.76 -5.71 10.57
CA HIS A 391 -2.49 -6.97 10.71
C HIS A 391 -3.34 -6.94 11.99
N ARG A 392 -4.49 -6.26 11.92
CA ARG A 392 -5.40 -6.09 13.05
C ARG A 392 -6.12 -7.40 13.40
N ASN A 393 -6.47 -8.16 12.38
CA ASN A 393 -7.17 -9.45 12.50
C ASN A 393 -6.67 -10.41 11.42
N PRO A 394 -6.46 -11.71 11.73
CA PRO A 394 -5.97 -12.69 10.76
C PRO A 394 -6.91 -12.93 9.58
N LEU A 395 -8.20 -12.57 9.70
CA LEU A 395 -9.20 -12.75 8.64
C LEU A 395 -9.21 -11.61 7.61
N ASN A 396 -8.40 -10.56 7.77
CA ASN A 396 -8.30 -9.52 6.75
C ASN A 396 -7.70 -10.07 5.45
N GLY A 397 -8.43 -9.95 4.35
CA GLY A 397 -8.08 -10.52 3.05
C GLY A 397 -6.82 -9.95 2.39
N ARG A 398 -6.29 -8.81 2.87
CA ARG A 398 -5.09 -8.16 2.33
C ARG A 398 -3.87 -8.21 3.26
N ASN A 399 -3.90 -8.98 4.35
CA ASN A 399 -2.74 -9.13 5.21
C ASN A 399 -1.51 -9.64 4.45
N PHE A 400 -1.70 -10.46 3.41
CA PHE A 400 -0.60 -11.02 2.62
C PHE A 400 0.33 -9.96 2.03
N GLU A 401 -0.19 -8.81 1.60
CA GLU A 401 0.59 -7.71 1.02
C GLU A 401 1.11 -6.72 2.07
N TYR A 402 0.59 -6.77 3.30
CA TYR A 402 1.07 -5.98 4.42
C TYR A 402 2.19 -6.72 5.17
N PHE A 403 2.75 -6.12 6.21
CA PHE A 403 3.94 -6.66 6.84
C PHE A 403 3.67 -7.41 8.15
N SER A 404 2.99 -6.78 9.11
CA SER A 404 2.96 -7.27 10.49
C SER A 404 1.82 -6.67 11.33
N GLU A 405 1.56 -7.29 12.48
CA GLU A 405 0.79 -6.73 13.58
C GLU A 405 1.55 -5.62 14.34
N ASP A 406 2.87 -5.52 14.15
CA ASP A 406 3.71 -4.53 14.82
C ASP A 406 4.00 -3.31 13.92
N PRO A 407 3.71 -2.08 14.38
CA PRO A 407 3.90 -0.87 13.59
C PRO A 407 5.36 -0.47 13.37
N TYR A 408 6.27 -0.82 14.30
CA TYR A 408 7.70 -0.52 14.14
C TYR A 408 8.33 -1.41 13.07
N LEU A 409 8.11 -2.73 13.13
CA LEU A 409 8.55 -3.66 12.10
C LEU A 409 7.96 -3.28 10.73
N THR A 410 6.67 -2.98 10.67
CA THR A 410 5.98 -2.54 9.44
C THR A 410 6.64 -1.30 8.84
N GLY A 411 6.89 -0.28 9.66
CA GLY A 411 7.46 0.98 9.19
C GLY A 411 8.90 0.86 8.72
N THR A 412 9.74 0.09 9.43
CA THR A 412 11.15 -0.11 9.06
C THR A 412 11.31 -0.94 7.78
N MET A 413 10.47 -1.95 7.56
CA MET A 413 10.43 -2.71 6.31
C MET A 413 9.96 -1.86 5.14
N ALA A 414 8.94 -1.02 5.33
CA ALA A 414 8.50 -0.07 4.33
C ALA A 414 9.60 0.95 3.98
N ALA A 415 10.29 1.47 4.99
CA ALA A 415 11.41 2.40 4.78
C ALA A 415 12.54 1.76 3.96
N ALA A 416 12.84 0.48 4.20
CA ALA A 416 13.85 -0.26 3.43
C ALA A 416 13.47 -0.38 1.94
N GLN A 417 12.21 -0.74 1.65
CA GLN A 417 11.73 -0.81 0.26
C GLN A 417 11.84 0.54 -0.46
N LEU A 418 11.43 1.62 0.21
CA LEU A 418 11.50 2.97 -0.36
C LEU A 418 12.94 3.40 -0.64
N LYS A 419 13.88 3.10 0.27
CA LYS A 419 15.31 3.41 0.08
C LYS A 419 15.88 2.65 -1.10
N GLY A 420 15.59 1.35 -1.22
CA GLY A 420 16.05 0.53 -2.33
C GLY A 420 15.61 1.11 -3.68
N MET A 421 14.30 1.33 -3.87
CA MET A 421 13.76 1.94 -5.09
C MET A 421 14.33 3.33 -5.36
N GLY A 422 14.53 4.12 -4.29
CA GLY A 422 15.03 5.50 -4.37
C GLY A 422 16.43 5.63 -4.97
N LYS A 423 17.26 4.58 -4.92
CA LYS A 423 18.59 4.56 -5.55
C LYS A 423 18.53 4.71 -7.07
N TYR A 424 17.40 4.36 -7.67
CA TYR A 424 17.16 4.49 -9.12
C TYR A 424 16.21 5.65 -9.47
N GLY A 425 15.95 6.57 -8.54
CA GLY A 425 15.11 7.75 -8.75
C GLY A 425 13.62 7.45 -8.88
N VAL A 426 13.20 6.22 -8.58
CA VAL A 426 11.79 5.80 -8.52
C VAL A 426 11.34 5.68 -7.08
N THR A 427 10.03 5.66 -6.82
CA THR A 427 9.50 5.58 -5.46
C THR A 427 8.39 4.56 -5.33
N GLY A 428 8.09 4.18 -4.08
CA GLY A 428 6.83 3.54 -3.72
C GLY A 428 5.76 4.58 -3.35
N THR A 429 4.52 4.22 -3.62
CA THR A 429 3.32 4.87 -3.09
C THR A 429 2.84 4.06 -1.90
N ILE A 430 3.18 4.50 -0.67
CA ILE A 430 2.77 3.77 0.54
C ILE A 430 1.26 3.81 0.71
N LYS A 431 0.66 2.66 1.05
CA LYS A 431 -0.80 2.48 1.05
C LYS A 431 -1.25 1.53 2.16
N HIS A 432 -2.51 1.58 2.58
CA HIS A 432 -3.56 2.56 2.27
C HIS A 432 -3.74 3.47 3.49
N PHE A 433 -3.60 4.76 3.32
CA PHE A 433 -3.54 5.76 4.39
C PHE A 433 -4.94 6.29 4.72
N ALA A 434 -5.64 5.77 5.79
CA ALA A 434 -5.22 4.78 6.75
C ALA A 434 -6.37 3.82 7.08
N CYS A 435 -6.08 2.81 7.95
CA CYS A 435 -7.08 1.91 8.52
C CYS A 435 -7.79 0.97 7.53
N ASN A 436 -7.13 0.52 6.47
CA ASN A 436 -7.66 -0.57 5.63
C ASN A 436 -7.36 -1.95 6.28
N ASN A 437 -8.06 -2.26 7.37
CA ASN A 437 -7.80 -3.45 8.18
C ASN A 437 -8.88 -4.53 8.01
N GLN A 438 -9.80 -4.35 7.06
CA GLN A 438 -10.78 -5.36 6.60
C GLN A 438 -11.18 -5.05 5.16
N GLU A 439 -11.48 -6.10 4.38
CA GLU A 439 -11.95 -5.96 2.99
C GLU A 439 -13.47 -5.92 2.87
N PHE A 440 -14.18 -6.46 3.88
CA PHE A 440 -15.63 -6.40 3.92
C PHE A 440 -16.11 -4.94 4.00
N LYS A 441 -16.91 -4.51 3.00
CA LYS A 441 -17.42 -3.14 2.88
C LYS A 441 -16.33 -2.06 2.94
N ARG A 442 -15.13 -2.33 2.45
CA ARG A 442 -13.96 -1.44 2.52
C ARG A 442 -14.18 -0.03 1.97
N HIS A 443 -15.18 0.15 1.08
CA HIS A 443 -15.54 1.46 0.52
C HIS A 443 -16.43 2.31 1.42
N ASP A 444 -17.13 1.68 2.38
CA ASP A 444 -18.24 2.33 3.10
C ASP A 444 -18.18 2.14 4.62
N ALA A 445 -17.62 1.03 5.11
CA ALA A 445 -17.55 0.77 6.55
C ALA A 445 -16.62 1.77 7.25
N ASN A 446 -17.19 2.57 8.16
CA ASN A 446 -16.47 3.59 8.91
C ASN A 446 -15.61 2.94 10.01
N ALA A 447 -14.29 3.08 9.93
CA ALA A 447 -13.39 2.70 11.01
C ALA A 447 -13.47 3.72 12.15
N ILE A 448 -14.05 3.32 13.27
CA ILE A 448 -14.20 4.16 14.48
C ILE A 448 -13.04 3.81 15.42
N VAL A 449 -12.11 4.75 15.55
CA VAL A 449 -10.81 4.53 16.17
C VAL A 449 -10.49 5.70 17.11
N SER A 450 -9.90 5.42 18.28
CA SER A 450 -9.38 6.47 19.16
C SER A 450 -8.22 7.21 18.49
N GLU A 451 -8.04 8.50 18.81
CA GLU A 451 -6.88 9.24 18.31
C GLU A 451 -5.57 8.61 18.78
N ARG A 452 -5.55 8.05 19.99
CA ARG A 452 -4.41 7.33 20.54
C ARG A 452 -4.03 6.11 19.69
N ALA A 453 -4.99 5.23 19.40
CA ALA A 453 -4.72 4.05 18.58
C ALA A 453 -4.31 4.42 17.15
N LEU A 454 -4.94 5.46 16.56
CA LEU A 454 -4.51 5.98 15.27
C LEU A 454 -3.03 6.34 15.30
N ARG A 455 -2.60 7.16 16.27
CA ARG A 455 -1.23 7.68 16.34
C ARG A 455 -0.18 6.64 16.73
N GLU A 456 -0.48 5.76 17.71
CA GLU A 456 0.50 4.78 18.22
C GLU A 456 0.58 3.50 17.38
N ILE A 457 -0.48 3.15 16.63
CA ILE A 457 -0.57 1.87 15.90
C ILE A 457 -0.78 2.09 14.40
N TYR A 458 -1.93 2.66 13.99
CA TYR A 458 -2.37 2.62 12.59
C TYR A 458 -1.65 3.61 11.69
N LEU A 459 -1.13 4.71 12.24
CA LEU A 459 -0.36 5.72 11.51
C LEU A 459 1.16 5.58 11.72
N LYS A 460 1.61 4.85 12.77
CA LYS A 460 3.03 4.80 13.14
C LYS A 460 3.92 4.23 12.04
N GLY A 461 3.48 3.16 11.35
CA GLY A 461 4.23 2.61 10.22
C GLY A 461 4.39 3.62 9.07
N PHE A 462 3.35 4.41 8.79
CA PHE A 462 3.40 5.50 7.79
C PHE A 462 4.33 6.62 8.23
N GLU A 463 4.30 7.02 9.50
CA GLU A 463 5.22 8.02 10.05
C GLU A 463 6.68 7.62 9.86
N ILE A 464 7.02 6.37 10.18
CA ILE A 464 8.38 5.82 9.99
C ILE A 464 8.76 5.82 8.51
N ALA A 465 7.88 5.37 7.62
CA ALA A 465 8.13 5.35 6.18
C ALA A 465 8.34 6.76 5.61
N VAL A 466 7.62 7.77 6.11
CA VAL A 466 7.81 9.18 5.72
C VAL A 466 9.12 9.72 6.25
N LYS A 467 9.38 9.59 7.55
CA LYS A 467 10.53 10.24 8.21
C LYS A 467 11.86 9.51 7.96
N GLN A 468 11.86 8.19 7.88
CA GLN A 468 13.07 7.37 7.74
C GLN A 468 13.25 6.79 6.34
N GLY A 469 12.14 6.49 5.64
CA GLY A 469 12.14 5.94 4.29
C GLY A 469 12.13 6.99 3.18
N GLY A 470 11.85 8.26 3.52
CA GLY A 470 11.79 9.35 2.54
C GLY A 470 10.61 9.22 1.57
N ALA A 471 9.49 8.62 2.01
CA ALA A 471 8.29 8.52 1.18
C ALA A 471 7.87 9.88 0.63
N TYR A 472 7.56 9.96 -0.68
CA TYR A 472 7.01 11.15 -1.29
C TYR A 472 5.84 10.86 -2.26
N SER A 473 5.25 9.67 -2.15
CA SER A 473 3.96 9.30 -2.72
C SER A 473 3.17 8.47 -1.73
N ILE A 474 1.90 8.82 -1.51
CA ILE A 474 0.98 8.17 -0.58
C ILE A 474 -0.37 7.97 -1.26
N MET A 475 -1.02 6.84 -0.99
CA MET A 475 -2.40 6.57 -1.41
C MET A 475 -3.32 6.55 -0.20
N SER A 476 -4.37 7.40 -0.21
CA SER A 476 -5.44 7.36 0.78
C SER A 476 -6.29 6.10 0.61
N THR A 477 -6.91 5.63 1.68
CA THR A 477 -7.73 4.40 1.62
C THR A 477 -9.12 4.65 1.03
N TYR A 478 -9.81 3.57 0.67
CA TYR A 478 -11.20 3.62 0.21
C TYR A 478 -12.19 4.07 1.27
N GLY A 479 -12.02 3.63 2.51
CA GLY A 479 -13.02 3.75 3.56
C GLY A 479 -12.91 5.05 4.37
N PRO A 480 -13.97 5.38 5.11
CA PRO A 480 -13.93 6.48 6.06
C PRO A 480 -13.27 6.07 7.37
N VAL A 481 -12.66 7.06 8.03
CA VAL A 481 -12.15 6.99 9.39
C VAL A 481 -12.81 8.10 10.21
N ASN A 482 -13.46 7.70 11.29
CA ASN A 482 -14.18 8.63 12.19
C ASN A 482 -15.15 9.57 11.45
N GLY A 483 -15.84 9.03 10.42
CA GLY A 483 -16.91 9.72 9.69
C GLY A 483 -16.48 10.47 8.42
N LEU A 484 -15.18 10.56 8.14
CA LEU A 484 -14.66 11.20 6.94
C LEU A 484 -13.92 10.19 6.05
N TRP A 485 -14.30 10.12 4.76
CA TRP A 485 -13.50 9.39 3.77
C TRP A 485 -12.10 9.98 3.73
N THR A 486 -11.09 9.12 3.83
CA THR A 486 -9.71 9.54 4.04
C THR A 486 -9.19 10.48 2.95
N ALA A 487 -9.67 10.33 1.70
CA ALA A 487 -9.34 11.22 0.60
C ALA A 487 -9.82 12.69 0.81
N GLY A 488 -10.79 12.92 1.67
CA GLY A 488 -11.28 14.27 2.05
C GLY A 488 -10.92 14.70 3.46
N SER A 489 -10.18 13.88 4.20
CA SER A 489 -9.88 14.11 5.62
C SER A 489 -8.77 15.14 5.84
N TYR A 490 -9.15 16.38 6.17
CA TYR A 490 -8.21 17.48 6.39
C TYR A 490 -7.21 17.19 7.52
N ASP A 491 -7.69 16.67 8.63
CA ASP A 491 -6.84 16.40 9.80
C ASP A 491 -5.84 15.27 9.50
N LEU A 492 -6.25 14.23 8.77
CA LEU A 492 -5.32 13.16 8.36
C LEU A 492 -4.23 13.67 7.42
N LEU A 493 -4.64 14.36 6.34
CA LEU A 493 -3.76 14.68 5.22
C LEU A 493 -3.02 16.01 5.39
N THR A 494 -3.64 17.00 6.02
CA THR A 494 -3.02 18.31 6.24
C THR A 494 -2.44 18.44 7.64
N THR A 495 -3.23 18.18 8.69
CA THR A 495 -2.78 18.38 10.07
C THR A 495 -1.68 17.39 10.44
N ILE A 496 -1.95 16.09 10.35
CA ILE A 496 -0.98 15.05 10.74
C ILE A 496 0.13 14.90 9.69
N LEU A 497 -0.26 14.52 8.46
CA LEU A 497 0.73 14.15 7.46
C LEU A 497 1.67 15.31 7.08
N ARG A 498 1.11 16.49 6.75
CA ARG A 498 1.93 17.59 6.23
C ARG A 498 2.49 18.49 7.31
N LYS A 499 1.70 18.88 8.32
CA LYS A 499 2.16 19.83 9.33
C LYS A 499 2.97 19.17 10.45
N GLU A 500 2.51 18.02 10.97
CA GLU A 500 3.22 17.35 12.06
C GLU A 500 4.43 16.53 11.56
N TRP A 501 4.27 15.80 10.45
CA TRP A 501 5.36 14.96 9.91
C TRP A 501 6.24 15.67 8.87
N GLY A 502 5.82 16.83 8.35
CA GLY A 502 6.58 17.60 7.37
C GLY A 502 6.58 16.99 5.96
N TYR A 503 5.60 16.17 5.62
CA TYR A 503 5.49 15.52 4.33
C TYR A 503 5.31 16.52 3.16
N GLN A 504 6.10 16.36 2.10
CA GLN A 504 6.13 17.26 0.95
C GLN A 504 5.80 16.58 -0.39
N GLY A 505 5.48 15.28 -0.36
CA GLY A 505 5.14 14.52 -1.56
C GLY A 505 3.69 14.67 -1.99
N ILE A 506 3.28 13.85 -2.96
CA ILE A 506 1.90 13.76 -3.41
C ILE A 506 1.06 12.81 -2.55
N VAL A 507 -0.22 13.10 -2.48
CA VAL A 507 -1.24 12.16 -2.04
C VAL A 507 -2.19 11.91 -3.20
N MET A 508 -2.41 10.65 -3.54
CA MET A 508 -3.42 10.22 -4.51
C MET A 508 -4.54 9.44 -3.81
N THR A 509 -5.72 9.43 -4.40
CA THR A 509 -6.79 8.56 -3.92
C THR A 509 -6.52 7.11 -4.30
N ASP A 510 -7.12 6.16 -3.60
CA ASP A 510 -7.34 4.85 -4.19
C ASP A 510 -8.29 4.94 -5.39
N TRP A 511 -8.33 3.91 -6.27
CA TRP A 511 -9.05 3.95 -7.54
C TRP A 511 -10.56 4.09 -7.34
N TRP A 512 -11.14 5.18 -7.87
CA TRP A 512 -12.56 5.53 -7.75
C TRP A 512 -13.04 5.71 -6.31
N ALA A 513 -12.16 6.09 -5.39
CA ALA A 513 -12.50 6.30 -3.99
C ALA A 513 -13.62 7.35 -3.82
N LYS A 514 -14.41 7.16 -2.77
CA LYS A 514 -15.42 8.13 -2.36
C LYS A 514 -14.79 9.22 -1.50
N ILE A 515 -15.42 10.38 -1.49
CA ILE A 515 -15.02 11.56 -0.73
C ILE A 515 -16.31 12.21 -0.22
N ASN A 516 -16.31 12.81 0.97
CA ASN A 516 -17.48 13.51 1.50
C ASN A 516 -17.13 14.85 2.18
N GLU A 517 -18.12 15.71 2.26
CA GLU A 517 -18.19 16.70 3.34
C GLU A 517 -18.64 16.01 4.62
N GLU A 518 -18.23 16.53 5.77
CA GLU A 518 -18.61 15.94 7.06
C GLU A 518 -20.14 15.84 7.21
N GLY A 519 -20.61 14.65 7.55
CA GLY A 519 -22.04 14.37 7.68
C GLY A 519 -22.78 14.05 6.38
N GLU A 520 -22.13 14.18 5.22
CA GLU A 520 -22.71 13.90 3.92
C GLU A 520 -22.30 12.52 3.38
N PRO A 521 -23.06 11.92 2.49
CA PRO A 521 -22.71 10.68 1.83
C PRO A 521 -21.45 10.81 0.96
N GLY A 522 -20.63 9.76 0.92
CA GLY A 522 -19.44 9.72 0.06
C GLY A 522 -19.77 9.58 -1.43
N SER A 523 -19.04 10.31 -2.28
CA SER A 523 -19.14 10.24 -3.73
C SER A 523 -17.78 10.44 -4.40
N GLY A 524 -17.47 9.68 -5.46
CA GLY A 524 -16.26 9.88 -6.26
C GLY A 524 -16.25 11.18 -7.08
N LYS A 525 -17.31 11.97 -7.03
CA LYS A 525 -17.41 13.27 -7.71
C LYS A 525 -17.18 14.46 -6.80
N GLN A 526 -17.10 14.22 -5.50
CA GLN A 526 -16.92 15.25 -4.46
C GLN A 526 -15.42 15.57 -4.22
N THR A 527 -14.80 16.20 -5.19
CA THR A 527 -13.37 16.51 -5.16
C THR A 527 -13.03 17.79 -4.37
N ILE A 528 -14.01 18.60 -3.99
CA ILE A 528 -13.80 19.82 -3.19
C ILE A 528 -13.11 19.50 -1.84
N PRO A 529 -13.62 18.58 -1.01
CA PRO A 529 -12.93 18.22 0.24
C PRO A 529 -11.54 17.62 -0.01
N MET A 530 -11.35 16.87 -1.10
CA MET A 530 -10.08 16.31 -1.52
C MET A 530 -9.02 17.39 -1.73
N VAL A 531 -9.32 18.39 -2.55
CA VAL A 531 -8.41 19.52 -2.83
C VAL A 531 -8.10 20.30 -1.55
N ARG A 532 -9.11 20.56 -0.70
CA ARG A 532 -8.91 21.24 0.59
C ARG A 532 -7.98 20.49 1.53
N ALA A 533 -8.14 19.18 1.59
CA ALA A 533 -7.36 18.30 2.44
C ALA A 533 -5.93 18.03 1.94
N GLN A 534 -5.59 18.45 0.70
CA GLN A 534 -4.34 18.13 0.02
C GLN A 534 -4.18 16.62 -0.29
N ASN A 535 -5.27 15.94 -0.64
CA ASN A 535 -5.18 14.79 -1.51
C ASN A 535 -5.08 15.37 -2.92
N ASP A 536 -3.91 15.24 -3.54
CA ASP A 536 -3.54 16.07 -4.68
C ASP A 536 -4.15 15.58 -6.00
N ILE A 537 -4.37 14.26 -6.10
CA ILE A 537 -4.76 13.62 -7.36
C ILE A 537 -5.89 12.62 -7.13
N TYR A 538 -6.97 12.77 -7.89
CA TYR A 538 -8.04 11.77 -7.94
C TYR A 538 -7.70 10.65 -8.92
N MET A 539 -7.69 9.43 -8.47
CA MET A 539 -7.49 8.23 -9.28
C MET A 539 -8.82 7.48 -9.45
N VAL A 540 -9.37 7.27 -10.65
CA VAL A 540 -8.83 7.71 -11.93
C VAL A 540 -9.99 8.21 -12.79
N THR A 541 -9.68 9.04 -13.78
CA THR A 541 -10.62 9.46 -14.83
C THR A 541 -10.23 8.80 -16.15
N ALA A 542 -11.15 8.75 -17.12
CA ALA A 542 -10.84 8.26 -18.46
C ALA A 542 -10.14 9.35 -19.31
N ASP A 543 -10.48 10.62 -19.07
CA ASP A 543 -9.91 11.79 -19.75
C ASP A 543 -9.96 13.00 -18.81
N ALA A 544 -8.79 13.50 -18.46
CA ALA A 544 -8.64 14.61 -17.53
C ALA A 544 -9.14 15.94 -18.11
N ALA A 545 -8.91 16.17 -19.40
CA ALA A 545 -9.28 17.41 -20.07
C ALA A 545 -10.80 17.61 -20.14
N SER A 546 -11.55 16.57 -20.46
CA SER A 546 -13.01 16.65 -20.61
C SER A 546 -13.81 16.47 -19.30
N ASN A 547 -13.13 16.36 -18.16
CA ASN A 547 -13.76 16.01 -16.88
C ASN A 547 -14.70 14.80 -17.02
N SER A 548 -14.18 13.69 -17.53
CA SER A 548 -14.98 12.48 -17.79
C SER A 548 -15.62 11.87 -16.53
N ASN A 549 -15.06 12.13 -15.37
CA ASN A 549 -15.61 11.72 -14.07
C ASN A 549 -16.74 12.66 -13.58
N LYS A 550 -16.89 13.86 -14.18
CA LYS A 550 -17.85 14.89 -13.76
C LYS A 550 -17.66 15.31 -12.29
N ASP A 551 -16.41 15.54 -11.91
CA ASP A 551 -16.08 16.06 -10.59
C ASP A 551 -16.50 17.52 -10.43
N ASN A 552 -16.66 17.97 -9.18
CA ASN A 552 -17.16 19.30 -8.84
C ASN A 552 -16.06 20.34 -8.52
N THR A 553 -14.80 20.11 -8.91
CA THR A 553 -13.68 21.01 -8.60
C THR A 553 -13.90 22.41 -9.21
N ALA A 554 -14.29 22.47 -10.50
CA ALA A 554 -14.56 23.73 -11.20
C ALA A 554 -15.74 24.49 -10.57
N GLU A 555 -16.80 23.78 -10.19
CA GLU A 555 -17.95 24.36 -9.49
C GLU A 555 -17.51 24.96 -8.16
N GLY A 556 -16.71 24.22 -7.36
CA GLY A 556 -16.20 24.68 -6.08
C GLY A 556 -15.31 25.93 -6.18
N LEU A 557 -14.57 26.09 -7.28
CA LEU A 557 -13.80 27.31 -7.53
C LEU A 557 -14.73 28.46 -7.90
N ALA A 558 -15.73 28.22 -8.76
CA ALA A 558 -16.66 29.25 -9.23
C ALA A 558 -17.56 29.81 -8.13
N ASP A 559 -17.99 28.98 -7.16
CA ASP A 559 -18.87 29.39 -6.05
C ASP A 559 -18.11 29.74 -4.76
N GLY A 560 -16.79 29.66 -4.79
CA GLY A 560 -15.93 30.07 -3.68
C GLY A 560 -15.76 29.01 -2.58
N ARG A 561 -16.28 27.78 -2.72
CA ARG A 561 -15.96 26.66 -1.81
C ARG A 561 -14.50 26.25 -1.88
N LEU A 562 -13.85 26.47 -3.03
CA LEU A 562 -12.40 26.39 -3.21
C LEU A 562 -11.81 27.75 -3.55
N THR A 563 -10.52 27.92 -3.29
CA THR A 563 -9.73 29.05 -3.75
C THR A 563 -8.72 28.59 -4.80
N ARG A 564 -8.32 29.49 -5.72
CA ARG A 564 -7.21 29.24 -6.63
C ARG A 564 -5.92 28.86 -5.86
N ALA A 565 -5.67 29.50 -4.71
CA ALA A 565 -4.52 29.19 -3.87
C ALA A 565 -4.49 27.74 -3.36
N GLN A 566 -5.66 27.12 -3.11
CA GLN A 566 -5.74 25.70 -2.75
C GLN A 566 -5.36 24.82 -3.93
N LEU A 567 -5.83 25.13 -5.15
CA LEU A 567 -5.43 24.40 -6.36
C LEU A 567 -3.94 24.57 -6.66
N MET A 568 -3.39 25.79 -6.54
CA MET A 568 -1.95 26.04 -6.71
C MET A 568 -1.12 25.23 -5.69
N ARG A 569 -1.59 25.08 -4.46
CA ARG A 569 -0.92 24.28 -3.45
C ARG A 569 -0.86 22.79 -3.84
N ASN A 570 -1.95 22.23 -4.34
CA ASN A 570 -1.98 20.85 -4.84
C ASN A 570 -1.09 20.70 -6.08
N ALA A 571 -1.15 21.66 -7.00
CA ALA A 571 -0.25 21.69 -8.17
C ALA A 571 1.23 21.79 -7.77
N ALA A 572 1.56 22.53 -6.70
CA ALA A 572 2.90 22.58 -6.16
C ALA A 572 3.37 21.19 -5.67
N ASN A 573 2.53 20.47 -4.92
CA ASN A 573 2.84 19.12 -4.46
C ASN A 573 3.11 18.17 -5.64
N ILE A 574 2.27 18.23 -6.68
CA ILE A 574 2.43 17.44 -7.90
C ILE A 574 3.72 17.79 -8.63
N CYS A 575 3.98 19.08 -8.83
CA CYS A 575 5.24 19.53 -9.46
C CYS A 575 6.47 19.14 -8.64
N CYS A 576 6.42 19.20 -7.31
CA CYS A 576 7.51 18.72 -6.44
C CYS A 576 7.81 17.24 -6.64
N PHE A 577 6.78 16.42 -6.81
CA PHE A 577 6.96 15.01 -7.17
C PHE A 577 7.61 14.87 -8.55
N LEU A 578 7.06 15.54 -9.56
CA LEU A 578 7.54 15.45 -10.94
C LEU A 578 9.01 15.91 -11.08
N LEU A 579 9.38 16.99 -10.40
CA LEU A 579 10.77 17.50 -10.38
C LEU A 579 11.79 16.52 -9.78
N ARG A 580 11.35 15.58 -8.96
CA ARG A 580 12.18 14.53 -8.34
C ARG A 580 12.11 13.20 -9.09
N SER A 581 11.14 13.04 -9.99
CA SER A 581 10.88 11.78 -10.67
C SER A 581 11.73 11.62 -11.93
N VAL A 582 11.93 10.36 -12.33
CA VAL A 582 12.58 10.03 -13.61
C VAL A 582 11.75 10.50 -14.82
N ALA A 583 10.46 10.83 -14.65
CA ALA A 583 9.66 11.47 -15.71
C ALA A 583 10.25 12.81 -16.14
N MET A 584 10.79 13.59 -15.20
CA MET A 584 11.46 14.87 -15.53
C MET A 584 12.78 14.63 -16.25
N GLU A 585 13.55 13.65 -15.82
CA GLU A 585 14.81 13.28 -16.49
C GLU A 585 14.56 12.84 -17.94
N ARG A 586 13.53 12.01 -18.16
CA ARG A 586 13.11 11.58 -19.51
C ARG A 586 12.71 12.77 -20.38
N LEU A 587 11.92 13.70 -19.84
CA LEU A 587 11.52 14.91 -20.56
C LEU A 587 12.72 15.75 -21.01
N LEU A 588 13.75 15.84 -20.16
CA LEU A 588 14.98 16.61 -20.43
C LEU A 588 16.00 15.86 -21.29
N GLY A 589 15.75 14.60 -21.65
CA GLY A 589 16.72 13.74 -22.34
C GLY A 589 18.00 13.49 -21.53
N ARG A 590 17.87 13.49 -20.19
CA ARG A 590 18.98 13.29 -19.23
C ARG A 590 18.93 11.89 -18.58
N GLU A 591 18.15 10.97 -19.12
CA GLU A 591 18.06 9.60 -18.64
C GLU A 591 19.39 8.89 -18.89
N GLU A 592 20.06 8.46 -17.84
CA GLU A 592 21.30 7.69 -17.96
C GLU A 592 21.00 6.25 -18.41
N GLU A 593 21.85 5.70 -19.30
CA GLU A 593 21.68 4.34 -19.86
C GLU A 593 21.94 3.19 -18.86
N GLU A 594 22.26 3.50 -17.61
CA GLU A 594 22.78 2.53 -16.61
C GLU A 594 21.82 1.40 -16.19
N CYS A 595 20.57 1.41 -16.61
CA CYS A 595 19.64 0.29 -16.28
C CYS A 595 19.66 -0.86 -17.31
N THR A 596 20.69 -0.95 -18.14
CA THR A 596 20.76 -1.93 -19.25
C THR A 596 21.09 -3.37 -18.82
N GLU A 597 21.54 -3.60 -17.59
CA GLU A 597 22.04 -4.91 -17.15
C GLU A 597 20.99 -5.82 -16.51
N LEU A 598 19.77 -5.37 -16.25
CA LEU A 598 18.69 -6.27 -15.88
C LEU A 598 18.31 -7.15 -17.06
N HIS A 599 18.91 -8.30 -17.11
CA HIS A 599 18.43 -9.38 -17.96
C HIS A 599 17.12 -9.91 -17.36
N SER A 600 16.00 -9.35 -17.81
CA SER A 600 14.73 -10.05 -17.61
C SER A 600 14.90 -11.42 -18.25
N PRO A 601 14.78 -12.53 -17.50
CA PRO A 601 14.89 -13.88 -18.07
C PRO A 601 13.75 -14.18 -19.02
N VAL A 602 12.77 -13.27 -19.10
CA VAL A 602 11.63 -13.38 -19.97
C VAL A 602 11.86 -12.51 -21.19
N SER A 603 12.16 -13.15 -22.31
CA SER A 603 12.15 -12.50 -23.59
C SER A 603 10.81 -11.79 -23.79
N THR A 604 10.86 -10.49 -23.96
CA THR A 604 9.73 -9.67 -24.39
C THR A 604 9.35 -9.93 -25.86
N GLU A 605 10.06 -10.84 -26.53
CA GLU A 605 9.75 -11.31 -27.87
C GLU A 605 8.43 -12.10 -27.83
N GLY A 606 7.33 -11.44 -27.92
CA GLY A 606 5.98 -12.01 -27.99
C GLY A 606 4.94 -11.35 -27.09
N ALA A 607 5.33 -10.73 -25.99
CA ALA A 607 4.37 -10.08 -25.10
C ALA A 607 4.06 -8.62 -25.47
N GLY A 608 5.03 -7.88 -25.99
CA GLY A 608 4.91 -6.45 -26.24
C GLY A 608 4.43 -6.04 -27.61
N ASP A 609 4.71 -6.82 -28.63
CA ASP A 609 4.47 -6.40 -30.03
C ASP A 609 3.92 -7.51 -30.92
N SER A 610 2.79 -8.06 -30.54
CA SER A 610 1.89 -8.63 -31.54
C SER A 610 1.00 -7.53 -32.11
N GLY A 611 1.60 -6.44 -32.56
CA GLY A 611 0.89 -5.38 -33.30
C GLY A 611 0.23 -5.88 -34.58
N GLN A 612 0.38 -7.15 -34.91
CA GLN A 612 -0.30 -7.76 -36.02
C GLN A 612 -1.75 -8.09 -35.64
N VAL A 613 -2.66 -7.24 -36.08
CA VAL A 613 -4.09 -7.52 -35.99
C VAL A 613 -4.38 -8.78 -36.78
N LEU A 614 -4.82 -9.84 -36.08
CA LEU A 614 -5.11 -11.14 -36.67
C LEU A 614 -6.36 -11.09 -37.55
N ALA A 615 -7.37 -10.34 -37.12
CA ALA A 615 -8.59 -10.10 -37.88
C ALA A 615 -9.18 -8.73 -37.58
N ARG A 616 -9.84 -8.14 -38.58
CA ARG A 616 -10.65 -6.93 -38.47
C ARG A 616 -12.08 -7.28 -38.82
N LEU A 617 -13.01 -7.05 -37.89
CA LEU A 617 -14.40 -7.44 -38.04
C LEU A 617 -15.33 -6.28 -37.72
N GLU A 618 -16.26 -5.97 -38.61
CA GLU A 618 -17.43 -5.18 -38.30
C GLU A 618 -18.50 -6.15 -37.78
N LEU A 619 -18.84 -6.02 -36.51
CA LEU A 619 -19.83 -6.89 -35.90
C LEU A 619 -21.25 -6.44 -36.36
N PRO A 620 -22.12 -7.36 -36.78
CA PRO A 620 -23.50 -7.02 -37.05
C PRO A 620 -24.19 -6.52 -35.78
N GLU A 621 -25.32 -5.81 -35.91
CA GLU A 621 -26.14 -5.48 -34.75
C GLU A 621 -26.71 -6.78 -34.14
N PRO A 622 -26.25 -7.20 -32.96
CA PRO A 622 -26.57 -8.52 -32.45
C PRO A 622 -27.96 -8.57 -31.83
N LYS A 623 -28.62 -9.72 -31.97
CA LYS A 623 -29.79 -10.11 -31.15
C LYS A 623 -29.32 -10.83 -29.92
N THR A 624 -30.13 -10.79 -28.87
CA THR A 624 -29.81 -11.52 -27.64
C THR A 624 -29.71 -13.03 -27.92
N GLY A 625 -28.58 -13.63 -27.49
CA GLY A 625 -28.25 -15.05 -27.74
C GLY A 625 -27.62 -15.34 -29.11
N GLU A 626 -27.50 -14.36 -29.98
CA GLU A 626 -26.81 -14.55 -31.29
C GLU A 626 -25.31 -14.72 -31.12
N GLU A 627 -24.75 -15.70 -31.80
CA GLU A 627 -23.32 -16.03 -31.77
C GLU A 627 -22.65 -15.46 -33.02
N ILE A 628 -21.54 -14.73 -32.80
CA ILE A 628 -20.72 -14.14 -33.84
C ILE A 628 -19.35 -14.81 -33.79
N GLU A 629 -19.04 -15.60 -34.81
CA GLU A 629 -17.77 -16.34 -34.87
C GLU A 629 -16.57 -15.42 -35.01
N LEU A 630 -15.50 -15.77 -34.31
CA LEU A 630 -14.20 -15.12 -34.45
C LEU A 630 -13.23 -16.09 -35.16
N PRO A 631 -12.47 -15.62 -36.18
CA PRO A 631 -11.60 -16.49 -36.96
C PRO A 631 -10.41 -16.98 -36.14
N LEU A 632 -10.02 -18.25 -36.35
CA LEU A 632 -8.91 -18.93 -35.67
C LEU A 632 -7.71 -19.22 -36.59
N GLU A 633 -7.81 -18.96 -37.91
CA GLU A 633 -6.88 -19.48 -38.90
C GLU A 633 -5.41 -19.10 -38.68
N LYS A 634 -5.13 -18.04 -37.99
CA LYS A 634 -3.77 -17.56 -37.69
C LYS A 634 -3.47 -17.52 -36.20
N LEU A 635 -4.39 -18.04 -35.36
CA LEU A 635 -4.24 -18.03 -33.93
C LEU A 635 -3.13 -19.01 -33.50
N SER A 636 -2.13 -18.49 -32.80
CA SER A 636 -1.14 -19.31 -32.10
C SER A 636 -1.49 -19.39 -30.63
N THR A 637 -1.58 -20.62 -30.10
CA THR A 637 -1.84 -20.89 -28.68
C THR A 637 -0.58 -21.33 -27.92
N LYS A 638 0.61 -21.00 -28.47
CA LYS A 638 1.90 -21.30 -27.81
C LYS A 638 2.13 -20.32 -26.65
N LYS A 639 2.87 -20.77 -25.65
CA LYS A 639 3.32 -19.96 -24.54
C LYS A 639 3.93 -18.64 -25.02
N GLY A 640 3.51 -17.54 -24.41
CA GLY A 640 3.99 -16.19 -24.70
C GLY A 640 3.45 -15.58 -26.00
N THR A 641 2.55 -16.26 -26.73
CA THR A 641 1.95 -15.67 -27.93
C THR A 641 0.72 -14.83 -27.59
N GLY A 642 0.52 -13.78 -28.38
CA GLY A 642 -0.66 -12.94 -28.32
C GLY A 642 -1.39 -12.87 -29.68
N ALA A 643 -2.69 -12.64 -29.65
CA ALA A 643 -3.51 -12.43 -30.82
C ALA A 643 -4.39 -11.18 -30.64
N VAL A 644 -4.42 -10.29 -31.62
CA VAL A 644 -5.22 -9.07 -31.59
C VAL A 644 -6.35 -9.15 -32.59
N TYR A 645 -7.57 -8.89 -32.15
CA TYR A 645 -8.76 -8.74 -32.97
C TYR A 645 -9.22 -7.29 -32.90
N GLN A 646 -9.32 -6.61 -34.03
CA GLN A 646 -9.91 -5.30 -34.14
C GLN A 646 -11.40 -5.47 -34.42
N LEU A 647 -12.23 -5.16 -33.43
CA LEU A 647 -13.67 -5.41 -33.49
C LEU A 647 -14.44 -4.10 -33.45
N ARG A 648 -15.34 -3.86 -34.38
CA ARG A 648 -16.25 -2.71 -34.35
C ARG A 648 -17.60 -3.14 -33.79
N PHE A 649 -17.86 -2.76 -32.55
CA PHE A 649 -19.14 -3.01 -31.89
C PHE A 649 -20.17 -1.99 -32.33
N THR A 650 -21.32 -2.46 -32.80
CA THR A 650 -22.46 -1.64 -33.25
C THR A 650 -23.51 -1.45 -32.15
N LYS A 651 -23.40 -2.17 -31.05
CA LYS A 651 -24.35 -2.13 -29.95
C LYS A 651 -23.63 -2.20 -28.61
N ILE A 652 -23.99 -1.31 -27.70
CA ILE A 652 -23.56 -1.34 -26.32
C ILE A 652 -24.27 -2.44 -25.55
N GLY A 653 -23.59 -3.02 -24.56
CA GLY A 653 -24.15 -4.06 -23.74
C GLY A 653 -23.12 -5.08 -23.26
N ARG A 654 -23.65 -6.16 -22.73
CA ARG A 654 -22.86 -7.28 -22.21
C ARG A 654 -22.71 -8.35 -23.28
N TYR A 655 -21.46 -8.73 -23.56
CA TYR A 655 -21.11 -9.81 -24.47
C TYR A 655 -20.37 -10.90 -23.70
N GLU A 656 -20.64 -12.14 -24.04
CA GLU A 656 -19.85 -13.29 -23.64
C GLU A 656 -18.85 -13.62 -24.74
N LEU A 657 -17.56 -13.60 -24.45
CA LEU A 657 -16.53 -14.19 -25.27
C LEU A 657 -16.38 -15.66 -24.85
N VAL A 658 -16.76 -16.56 -25.72
CA VAL A 658 -16.83 -17.99 -25.42
C VAL A 658 -15.71 -18.72 -26.15
N PHE A 659 -14.94 -19.52 -25.41
CA PHE A 659 -13.90 -20.40 -25.90
C PHE A 659 -14.33 -21.85 -25.81
N ARG A 660 -14.28 -22.60 -26.91
CA ARG A 660 -14.33 -24.08 -26.91
C ARG A 660 -12.97 -24.62 -27.20
N MET A 661 -12.38 -25.32 -26.26
CA MET A 661 -10.99 -25.72 -26.30
C MET A 661 -10.77 -27.05 -25.59
N SER A 662 -9.64 -27.68 -25.90
CA SER A 662 -9.19 -28.90 -25.25
C SER A 662 -7.69 -28.85 -24.99
N SER A 663 -7.20 -29.80 -24.22
CA SER A 663 -5.76 -30.01 -24.00
C SER A 663 -5.50 -31.49 -23.79
N THR A 664 -4.45 -32.01 -24.40
CA THR A 664 -3.97 -33.40 -24.22
C THR A 664 -3.14 -33.56 -22.95
N LEU A 665 -2.85 -32.48 -22.24
CA LEU A 665 -2.07 -32.50 -21.00
C LEU A 665 -2.88 -33.11 -19.85
N GLY A 666 -2.17 -33.55 -18.81
CA GLY A 666 -2.77 -34.15 -17.62
C GLY A 666 -3.51 -33.13 -16.74
N PRO A 667 -4.33 -33.60 -15.77
CA PRO A 667 -5.27 -32.76 -15.02
C PRO A 667 -4.61 -31.74 -14.10
N LEU A 668 -3.31 -31.82 -13.86
CA LEU A 668 -2.55 -30.84 -13.06
C LEU A 668 -1.95 -29.69 -13.91
N ALA A 669 -2.04 -29.75 -15.22
CA ALA A 669 -1.61 -28.64 -16.07
C ALA A 669 -2.51 -27.42 -15.82
N GLN A 670 -1.91 -26.24 -15.84
CA GLN A 670 -2.63 -24.96 -15.71
C GLN A 670 -2.34 -24.13 -16.98
N LEU A 671 -3.37 -23.84 -17.74
CA LEU A 671 -3.28 -23.25 -19.06
C LEU A 671 -4.07 -21.93 -19.07
N PRO A 672 -3.44 -20.80 -18.69
CA PRO A 672 -4.12 -19.51 -18.61
C PRO A 672 -4.23 -18.83 -19.97
N ILE A 673 -5.39 -18.19 -20.20
CA ILE A 673 -5.64 -17.27 -21.31
C ILE A 673 -6.08 -15.95 -20.70
N SER A 674 -5.31 -14.89 -20.92
CA SER A 674 -5.69 -13.54 -20.52
C SER A 674 -6.38 -12.80 -21.67
N VAL A 675 -7.52 -12.21 -21.38
CA VAL A 675 -8.34 -11.46 -22.35
C VAL A 675 -8.30 -9.98 -22.01
N PHE A 676 -7.87 -9.16 -22.96
CA PHE A 676 -7.79 -7.72 -22.84
C PHE A 676 -8.75 -7.05 -23.83
N LEU A 677 -9.33 -5.91 -23.43
CA LEU A 677 -10.08 -5.03 -24.31
C LEU A 677 -9.48 -3.63 -24.22
N ASN A 678 -8.99 -3.08 -25.33
CA ASN A 678 -8.22 -1.83 -25.38
C ASN A 678 -7.10 -1.78 -24.33
N ASN A 679 -6.30 -2.85 -24.24
CA ASN A 679 -5.22 -3.05 -23.27
C ASN A 679 -5.65 -3.18 -21.79
N THR A 680 -6.96 -3.16 -21.49
CA THR A 680 -7.44 -3.45 -20.13
C THR A 680 -7.73 -4.94 -19.99
N LEU A 681 -7.10 -5.59 -19.01
CA LEU A 681 -7.41 -6.98 -18.67
C LEU A 681 -8.88 -7.08 -18.25
N GLN A 682 -9.63 -7.92 -18.95
CA GLN A 682 -11.01 -8.23 -18.60
C GLN A 682 -11.06 -9.41 -17.63
N GLN A 683 -10.36 -10.48 -17.99
CA GLN A 683 -10.29 -11.70 -17.18
C GLN A 683 -9.14 -12.58 -17.67
N THR A 684 -8.56 -13.36 -16.75
CA THR A 684 -7.77 -14.54 -17.10
C THR A 684 -8.59 -15.78 -16.81
N VAL A 685 -8.83 -16.59 -17.82
CA VAL A 685 -9.44 -17.93 -17.66
C VAL A 685 -8.32 -18.96 -17.67
N THR A 686 -8.41 -19.93 -16.78
CA THR A 686 -7.45 -21.03 -16.71
C THR A 686 -8.20 -22.34 -16.85
N ILE A 687 -7.75 -23.19 -17.76
CA ILE A 687 -8.21 -24.59 -17.81
C ILE A 687 -7.10 -25.51 -17.30
N ASN A 688 -7.50 -26.60 -16.71
CA ASN A 688 -6.60 -27.72 -16.45
C ASN A 688 -6.44 -28.54 -17.72
N GLY A 689 -5.47 -29.47 -17.75
CA GLY A 689 -5.44 -30.46 -18.81
C GLY A 689 -6.76 -31.21 -18.89
N THR A 690 -7.33 -31.35 -20.10
CA THR A 690 -8.66 -31.90 -20.30
C THR A 690 -8.65 -33.33 -20.84
N GLU A 691 -7.47 -33.92 -21.00
CA GLU A 691 -7.29 -35.27 -21.59
C GLU A 691 -7.95 -35.37 -22.97
N GLY A 692 -7.92 -34.30 -23.76
CA GLY A 692 -8.51 -34.21 -25.09
C GLY A 692 -10.01 -33.93 -25.12
N LYS A 693 -10.69 -33.78 -23.96
CA LYS A 693 -12.11 -33.43 -23.92
C LYS A 693 -12.28 -31.94 -24.16
N ILE A 694 -13.30 -31.57 -24.95
CA ILE A 694 -13.64 -30.18 -25.19
C ILE A 694 -14.31 -29.60 -23.95
N VAL A 695 -13.82 -28.46 -23.48
CA VAL A 695 -14.42 -27.66 -22.41
C VAL A 695 -14.79 -26.29 -22.95
N GLU A 696 -15.74 -25.64 -22.31
CA GLU A 696 -16.18 -24.27 -22.62
C GLU A 696 -15.80 -23.34 -21.48
N GLN A 697 -15.20 -22.18 -21.83
CA GLN A 697 -14.90 -21.09 -20.90
C GLN A 697 -15.47 -19.78 -21.44
N THR A 698 -15.92 -18.93 -20.56
CA THR A 698 -16.59 -17.68 -20.91
C THR A 698 -15.94 -16.50 -20.21
N VAL A 699 -15.70 -15.42 -20.95
CA VAL A 699 -15.25 -14.13 -20.42
C VAL A 699 -16.31 -13.08 -20.72
N ILE A 700 -16.68 -12.28 -19.73
CA ILE A 700 -17.67 -11.21 -19.90
C ILE A 700 -16.97 -9.94 -20.40
N LEU A 701 -17.45 -9.40 -21.49
CA LEU A 701 -17.03 -8.10 -22.03
C LEU A 701 -18.15 -7.09 -21.88
N ALA A 702 -17.93 -6.05 -21.08
CA ALA A 702 -18.86 -4.95 -20.91
C ALA A 702 -18.56 -3.83 -21.90
N ILE A 703 -19.31 -3.77 -22.99
CA ILE A 703 -19.16 -2.72 -24.02
C ILE A 703 -20.01 -1.52 -23.62
N ARG A 704 -19.35 -0.47 -23.15
CA ARG A 704 -19.97 0.77 -22.66
C ARG A 704 -20.16 1.85 -23.75
N GLN A 705 -19.40 1.75 -24.81
CA GLN A 705 -19.46 2.61 -25.99
C GLN A 705 -19.34 1.73 -27.23
N ASP A 706 -20.16 2.01 -28.24
CA ASP A 706 -20.02 1.44 -29.58
C ASP A 706 -18.71 1.90 -30.25
N GLY A 707 -18.43 1.35 -31.40
CA GLY A 707 -17.23 1.67 -32.15
C GLY A 707 -16.13 0.64 -32.04
N GLU A 708 -14.96 1.02 -32.49
CA GLU A 708 -13.80 0.15 -32.61
C GLU A 708 -13.17 -0.16 -31.26
N LYS A 709 -12.86 -1.43 -31.03
CA LYS A 709 -12.16 -1.95 -29.86
C LYS A 709 -11.08 -2.95 -30.28
N TYR A 710 -9.98 -2.96 -29.57
CA TYR A 710 -8.90 -3.93 -29.75
C TYR A 710 -9.03 -4.99 -28.66
N MET A 711 -9.43 -6.21 -29.06
CA MET A 711 -9.44 -7.36 -28.17
C MET A 711 -8.15 -8.14 -28.35
N LYS A 712 -7.37 -8.32 -27.29
CA LYS A 712 -6.13 -9.10 -27.28
C LYS A 712 -6.31 -10.34 -26.41
N LEU A 713 -5.84 -11.47 -26.93
CA LEU A 713 -5.66 -12.72 -26.21
C LEU A 713 -4.17 -12.92 -25.94
N TYR A 714 -3.84 -13.42 -24.74
CA TYR A 714 -2.47 -13.80 -24.40
C TYR A 714 -2.47 -15.20 -23.77
N PHE A 715 -1.63 -16.09 -24.29
CA PHE A 715 -1.51 -17.47 -23.85
C PHE A 715 -0.29 -17.63 -22.92
N GLY A 716 -0.54 -17.86 -21.62
CA GLY A 716 0.52 -17.99 -20.60
C GLY A 716 1.26 -19.33 -20.66
N GLU A 717 0.63 -20.37 -21.21
CA GLU A 717 1.24 -21.71 -21.41
C GLU A 717 0.79 -22.34 -22.72
N SER A 718 1.64 -23.25 -23.24
CA SER A 718 1.33 -24.06 -24.42
C SER A 718 0.48 -25.28 -24.07
N GLY A 719 -0.27 -25.80 -25.04
CA GLY A 719 -1.04 -27.05 -24.89
C GLY A 719 -2.55 -26.87 -24.99
N ILE A 720 -3.01 -25.68 -25.35
CA ILE A 720 -4.42 -25.42 -25.68
C ILE A 720 -4.66 -25.68 -27.17
N ASP A 721 -5.67 -26.47 -27.47
CA ASP A 721 -6.23 -26.64 -28.80
C ASP A 721 -7.58 -25.91 -28.84
N MET A 722 -7.63 -24.77 -29.55
CA MET A 722 -8.79 -23.90 -29.67
C MET A 722 -9.65 -24.37 -30.86
N SER A 723 -10.79 -25.00 -30.59
CA SER A 723 -11.68 -25.50 -31.62
C SER A 723 -12.68 -24.47 -32.11
N ARG A 724 -13.10 -23.52 -31.25
CA ARG A 724 -14.08 -22.49 -31.59
C ARG A 724 -13.95 -21.28 -30.66
N MET A 725 -14.16 -20.09 -31.17
CA MET A 725 -14.26 -18.86 -30.40
C MET A 725 -15.33 -17.95 -30.99
N PHE A 726 -16.22 -17.41 -30.16
CA PHE A 726 -17.30 -16.56 -30.63
C PHE A 726 -17.74 -15.56 -29.55
N LEU A 727 -18.37 -14.47 -30.00
CA LEU A 727 -19.03 -13.51 -29.14
C LEU A 727 -20.55 -13.83 -29.10
N ARG A 728 -21.15 -13.78 -27.93
CA ARG A 728 -22.59 -13.89 -27.73
C ARG A 728 -23.11 -12.66 -27.01
N TYR A 729 -24.08 -11.96 -27.60
CA TYR A 729 -24.71 -10.81 -26.96
C TYR A 729 -25.73 -11.26 -25.93
N VAL A 730 -25.61 -10.79 -24.69
CA VAL A 730 -26.46 -11.23 -23.57
C VAL A 730 -27.55 -10.21 -23.23
N GLY A 731 -27.32 -8.90 -23.50
CA GLY A 731 -28.31 -7.88 -23.20
C GLY A 731 -27.70 -6.53 -22.84
N LYS A 732 -28.53 -5.63 -22.32
CA LYS A 732 -28.05 -4.34 -21.82
C LYS A 732 -27.21 -4.52 -20.56
N ASN A 733 -26.22 -3.66 -20.36
CA ASN A 733 -25.51 -3.55 -19.10
C ASN A 733 -26.45 -3.01 -18.02
N ASP A 734 -26.98 -3.87 -17.17
CA ASP A 734 -27.63 -3.44 -15.93
C ASP A 734 -26.54 -3.10 -14.92
N ILE A 735 -26.36 -1.81 -14.67
CA ILE A 735 -25.36 -1.29 -13.72
C ILE A 735 -25.63 -1.78 -12.29
N GLU A 736 -26.88 -2.17 -11.99
CA GLU A 736 -27.26 -2.70 -10.67
C GLU A 736 -26.79 -4.14 -10.42
N SER A 737 -26.59 -4.96 -11.46
CA SER A 737 -26.10 -6.34 -11.28
C SER A 737 -24.62 -6.43 -10.89
N PHE A 738 -23.81 -5.42 -11.22
CA PHE A 738 -22.38 -5.35 -10.83
C PHE A 738 -22.14 -4.87 -9.39
N ARG A 739 -23.19 -4.47 -8.68
CA ARG A 739 -23.06 -4.07 -7.25
C ARG A 739 -23.26 -5.22 -6.28
N ASN A 740 -23.68 -6.38 -6.76
CA ASN A 740 -24.03 -7.54 -5.94
C ASN A 740 -23.12 -8.78 -6.17
N GLU A 741 -22.14 -8.71 -7.07
CA GLU A 741 -21.03 -9.65 -7.21
C GLU A 741 -19.72 -8.92 -6.82
#